data_7e9352293442b0c9856eb51dc617c754
#
_entry.id   7e9352293442b0c9856eb51dc617c754
#
_cell.length_a   1.000
_cell.length_b   1.000
_cell.length_c   1.000
_cell.angle_alpha   90.00
_cell.angle_beta   90.00
_cell.angle_gamma   90.00
#
_symmetry.space_group_name_H-M   'P 1'
#
loop_
_entity.id
_entity.type
_entity.pdbx_description
1 polymer ?
#
loop_
_entity_poly.entity_id
_entity_poly.type
_entity_poly.pdbx_seq_one_letter_code
_entity_poly.pdbx_strand_id
1 'polypeptide(L)'
;MFSEGNMTMRNLLGGKGANLAEMTTIGLPVPQGFTITTEACTQYYEDGRKINDEIMTQVMDGVKKMEEINGKKFGDKKNPLLVSVRSGARASMPGMMDTILNLGLNDDVVAAMIEGNPDPAFERFVYDSYRRFIQMFSDVVMEVGKKYFEQLIDKMKEEKGVQFDVELTAADLKTLAEQFKAEYKKQLGTDFPSDPVEQLKLAIEAVFRSWDNPRANVYRRDNDIPYSWGTAVNVMPMVFGNLNNESGTGVAFTRDPATGEKKLMGEFLINAQGEDVVAGVRTPMPIAQMEQEFPEAYAEFIQVCKTLEDHYHDMQDMEFTVENKKLYMLQCRNGKRTAQAALQIACDLVDEGHKSEEDAVLMIDPRNLDTLLHPQFDAKALKAATPIGKGLGASPGAACGKVVFTADDAEAWNAKGEKVVLVRLETSPEDITGMKASQGILTVRGGMTSHAAVVARGMGTCCVSGCGDIKMDEENKKFELAGKTFTEGDYISIDGSTGNIYDGIIPTVDASITGTFGRVMGWADKYRTMKVRTNADTPADAKKARELGAEGIGLCRTEHMFFEADRIAAFREMICSDTVEEREAALAKIEPMQQGDFEALYEALEGNPVTIRFLDPPLHEFVPTEEEDIKKLADAQGKTVDQIKAIIASLHEFNPMMGHRGCRLAVTYPEIAKMQTKAIIKAAINVKAKHPDWTVKPEIMIPLVGDVKELKFVKKVVVETADAEIAAAGSDLTYEVGTMIEIPRAALTADEIAKEADFFCFGTNDLTQMTYGFSRDDAGKFLGAYYDAKIFESDPFAKLDQTGVGKLMKMAIELGKPVNSKLHCGICGEHGGDPTSVEFCHEIGLDYVSCSPFRVPIARLAAAQAAIKNK
;
A
#
# COMPACT_ATOMS: atom_id res chain seq x y z
N MET A 1 -23.01 -0.59 26.62
CA MET A 1 -23.87 -1.65 26.04
C MET A 1 -24.08 -1.39 24.56
N PHE A 2 -24.26 -2.41 23.77
CA PHE A 2 -24.53 -2.24 22.33
C PHE A 2 -25.75 -1.35 22.07
N SER A 3 -26.77 -1.45 22.89
CA SER A 3 -27.99 -0.62 22.79
C SER A 3 -27.75 0.89 22.98
N GLU A 4 -26.60 1.29 23.48
CA GLU A 4 -26.26 2.68 23.73
C GLU A 4 -25.46 3.31 22.58
N GLY A 5 -25.03 2.52 21.60
CA GLY A 5 -24.18 2.96 20.51
C GLY A 5 -24.83 2.90 19.14
N ASN A 6 -24.09 3.37 18.13
CA ASN A 6 -24.50 3.31 16.72
C ASN A 6 -23.28 3.36 15.79
N MET A 7 -23.50 3.23 14.48
CA MET A 7 -22.43 3.17 13.49
C MET A 7 -21.58 4.46 13.39
N THR A 8 -22.08 5.59 13.88
CA THR A 8 -21.31 6.86 13.85
C THR A 8 -20.22 6.91 14.91
N MET A 9 -20.23 5.99 15.86
CA MET A 9 -19.27 5.90 16.96
C MET A 9 -18.09 5.00 16.66
N ARG A 10 -17.76 4.81 15.39
CA ARG A 10 -16.69 3.92 14.95
C ARG A 10 -15.33 4.26 15.57
N ASN A 11 -15.05 5.53 15.77
CA ASN A 11 -13.79 5.97 16.39
C ASN A 11 -13.65 5.50 17.84
N LEU A 12 -14.76 5.43 18.55
CA LEU A 12 -14.81 5.05 19.96
C LEU A 12 -15.02 3.55 20.16
N LEU A 13 -15.88 2.93 19.35
CA LEU A 13 -16.30 1.54 19.51
C LEU A 13 -15.52 0.55 18.62
N GLY A 14 -14.69 1.07 17.70
CA GLY A 14 -14.11 0.27 16.64
C GLY A 14 -15.14 -0.11 15.58
N GLY A 15 -14.72 -0.70 14.48
CA GLY A 15 -15.63 -1.10 13.41
C GLY A 15 -16.63 -2.17 13.83
N LYS A 16 -16.15 -3.20 14.50
CA LYS A 16 -17.00 -4.31 14.98
C LYS A 16 -18.02 -3.84 16.03
N GLY A 17 -17.58 -3.06 17.00
CA GLY A 17 -18.44 -2.56 18.07
C GLY A 17 -19.52 -1.62 17.55
N ALA A 18 -19.17 -0.73 16.65
CA ALA A 18 -20.14 0.19 16.02
C ALA A 18 -21.21 -0.58 15.23
N ASN A 19 -20.81 -1.59 14.48
CA ASN A 19 -21.74 -2.43 13.71
C ASN A 19 -22.63 -3.32 14.60
N LEU A 20 -22.09 -3.86 15.68
CA LEU A 20 -22.90 -4.60 16.67
C LEU A 20 -23.96 -3.69 17.29
N ALA A 21 -23.59 -2.47 17.66
CA ALA A 21 -24.52 -1.46 18.16
C ALA A 21 -25.58 -1.11 17.12
N GLU A 22 -25.20 -0.87 15.88
CA GLU A 22 -26.11 -0.53 14.79
C GLU A 22 -27.07 -1.66 14.47
N MET A 23 -26.60 -2.90 14.38
CA MET A 23 -27.46 -4.07 14.19
C MET A 23 -28.49 -4.21 15.31
N THR A 24 -28.09 -3.93 16.55
CA THR A 24 -29.01 -3.91 17.70
C THR A 24 -30.07 -2.84 17.52
N THR A 25 -29.69 -1.64 17.13
CA THR A 25 -30.62 -0.50 16.95
C THR A 25 -31.67 -0.76 15.89
N ILE A 26 -31.27 -1.42 14.79
CA ILE A 26 -32.22 -1.77 13.69
C ILE A 26 -32.98 -3.06 13.93
N GLY A 27 -32.84 -3.66 15.11
CA GLY A 27 -33.65 -4.80 15.55
C GLY A 27 -33.22 -6.17 15.08
N LEU A 28 -31.97 -6.35 14.66
CA LEU A 28 -31.44 -7.64 14.27
C LEU A 28 -31.07 -8.49 15.49
N PRO A 29 -31.06 -9.85 15.35
CA PRO A 29 -30.83 -10.74 16.48
C PRO A 29 -29.36 -10.81 16.89
N VAL A 30 -28.91 -9.82 17.64
CA VAL A 30 -27.52 -9.74 18.15
C VAL A 30 -27.51 -10.15 19.63
N PRO A 31 -26.61 -11.04 20.04
CA PRO A 31 -26.40 -11.29 21.47
C PRO A 31 -25.98 -10.00 22.18
N GLN A 32 -26.70 -9.60 23.21
CA GLN A 32 -26.54 -8.30 23.86
C GLN A 32 -25.35 -8.25 24.79
N GLY A 33 -24.30 -7.58 24.37
CA GLY A 33 -23.07 -7.39 25.10
C GLY A 33 -22.70 -5.91 25.23
N PHE A 34 -21.43 -5.67 25.48
CA PHE A 34 -20.88 -4.31 25.58
C PHE A 34 -19.52 -4.18 24.92
N THR A 35 -19.15 -2.95 24.65
CA THR A 35 -17.86 -2.60 24.06
C THR A 35 -17.02 -1.83 25.06
N ILE A 36 -15.77 -2.24 25.25
CA ILE A 36 -14.75 -1.50 25.98
C ILE A 36 -14.07 -0.63 24.92
N THR A 37 -14.07 0.67 25.11
CA THR A 37 -13.74 1.66 24.08
C THR A 37 -12.27 1.71 23.71
N THR A 38 -11.98 2.33 22.56
CA THR A 38 -10.61 2.59 22.12
C THR A 38 -9.87 3.54 23.08
N GLU A 39 -10.60 4.41 23.78
CA GLU A 39 -10.04 5.31 24.80
C GLU A 39 -9.49 4.50 25.99
N ALA A 40 -10.15 3.42 26.37
CA ALA A 40 -9.66 2.52 27.42
C ALA A 40 -8.33 1.85 27.00
N CYS A 41 -8.17 1.52 25.73
CA CYS A 41 -6.91 1.00 25.21
C CYS A 41 -5.77 2.05 25.32
N THR A 42 -6.05 3.27 24.93
CA THR A 42 -5.08 4.37 25.05
C THR A 42 -4.68 4.59 26.51
N GLN A 43 -5.67 4.57 27.41
CA GLN A 43 -5.41 4.73 28.86
C GLN A 43 -4.58 3.58 29.42
N TYR A 44 -4.80 2.34 28.93
CA TYR A 44 -4.02 1.17 29.30
C TYR A 44 -2.51 1.39 29.03
N TYR A 45 -2.18 1.96 27.88
CA TYR A 45 -0.77 2.26 27.53
C TYR A 45 -0.21 3.44 28.34
N GLU A 46 -1.00 4.48 28.57
CA GLU A 46 -0.61 5.61 29.41
C GLU A 46 -0.33 5.19 30.86
N ASP A 47 -1.08 4.22 31.36
CA ASP A 47 -0.94 3.66 32.71
C ASP A 47 0.15 2.58 32.81
N GLY A 48 1.01 2.48 31.82
CA GLY A 48 2.13 1.51 31.82
C GLY A 48 1.70 0.07 31.58
N ARG A 49 0.76 -0.15 30.68
CA ARG A 49 0.20 -1.45 30.30
C ARG A 49 -0.56 -2.11 31.43
N LYS A 50 -1.41 -1.35 32.08
CA LYS A 50 -2.29 -1.82 33.16
C LYS A 50 -3.71 -1.30 32.96
N ILE A 51 -4.69 -2.14 33.25
CA ILE A 51 -6.09 -1.72 33.30
C ILE A 51 -6.33 -1.11 34.68
N ASN A 52 -6.72 0.16 34.72
CA ASN A 52 -6.98 0.83 35.99
C ASN A 52 -8.32 0.41 36.62
N ASP A 53 -8.52 0.74 37.89
CA ASP A 53 -9.72 0.36 38.64
C ASP A 53 -11.01 0.94 38.07
N GLU A 54 -10.96 2.16 37.51
CA GLU A 54 -12.12 2.79 36.87
C GLU A 54 -12.59 2.02 35.67
N ILE A 55 -11.67 1.63 34.79
CA ILE A 55 -11.99 0.79 33.61
C ILE A 55 -12.56 -0.54 34.07
N MET A 56 -11.92 -1.19 35.04
CA MET A 56 -12.36 -2.50 35.52
C MET A 56 -13.75 -2.44 36.19
N THR A 57 -14.04 -1.36 36.90
CA THR A 57 -15.37 -1.13 37.49
C THR A 57 -16.43 -1.02 36.38
N GLN A 58 -16.17 -0.26 35.33
CA GLN A 58 -17.09 -0.15 34.19
C GLN A 58 -17.27 -1.48 33.46
N VAL A 59 -16.21 -2.27 33.34
CA VAL A 59 -16.29 -3.63 32.76
C VAL A 59 -17.24 -4.50 33.58
N MET A 60 -17.11 -4.50 34.89
CA MET A 60 -17.96 -5.29 35.77
C MET A 60 -19.41 -4.79 35.80
N ASP A 61 -19.65 -3.49 35.66
CA ASP A 61 -21.00 -2.95 35.46
C ASP A 61 -21.60 -3.44 34.13
N GLY A 62 -20.80 -3.50 33.06
CA GLY A 62 -21.24 -4.10 31.81
C GLY A 62 -21.61 -5.57 31.94
N VAL A 63 -20.78 -6.35 32.64
CA VAL A 63 -21.06 -7.76 32.92
C VAL A 63 -22.38 -7.92 33.70
N LYS A 64 -22.62 -7.08 34.70
CA LYS A 64 -23.85 -7.10 35.49
C LYS A 64 -25.08 -6.82 34.60
N LYS A 65 -25.00 -5.84 33.70
CA LYS A 65 -26.09 -5.56 32.77
C LYS A 65 -26.32 -6.73 31.79
N MET A 66 -25.25 -7.38 31.33
CA MET A 66 -25.39 -8.60 30.53
C MET A 66 -26.08 -9.72 31.28
N GLU A 67 -25.74 -9.92 32.54
CA GLU A 67 -26.36 -10.92 33.41
C GLU A 67 -27.86 -10.65 33.52
N GLU A 68 -28.26 -9.43 33.75
CA GLU A 68 -29.67 -9.03 33.86
C GLU A 68 -30.45 -9.28 32.55
N ILE A 69 -29.87 -8.92 31.40
CA ILE A 69 -30.50 -9.09 30.09
C ILE A 69 -30.66 -10.59 29.74
N ASN A 70 -29.65 -11.38 30.00
CA ASN A 70 -29.62 -12.81 29.61
C ASN A 70 -30.23 -13.76 30.66
N GLY A 71 -30.47 -13.28 31.84
CA GLY A 71 -31.00 -14.14 32.95
C GLY A 71 -30.01 -15.22 33.39
N LYS A 72 -28.72 -15.00 33.12
CA LYS A 72 -27.61 -15.90 33.48
C LYS A 72 -26.58 -15.11 34.27
N LYS A 73 -25.77 -15.79 35.07
CA LYS A 73 -24.78 -15.12 35.91
C LYS A 73 -23.37 -15.61 35.58
N PHE A 74 -22.45 -14.65 35.38
CA PHE A 74 -21.05 -14.92 35.08
C PHE A 74 -20.38 -15.62 36.32
N GLY A 75 -19.84 -16.82 36.06
CA GLY A 75 -19.24 -17.63 37.13
C GLY A 75 -20.22 -18.39 37.98
N ASP A 76 -21.52 -18.38 37.70
CA ASP A 76 -22.52 -19.13 38.45
C ASP A 76 -22.38 -20.62 38.19
N LYS A 77 -22.65 -21.39 39.24
CA LYS A 77 -22.60 -22.84 39.15
C LYS A 77 -23.91 -23.46 38.65
N LYS A 78 -25.03 -22.72 38.69
CA LYS A 78 -26.34 -23.23 38.29
C LYS A 78 -26.74 -22.86 36.86
N ASN A 79 -26.58 -21.60 36.52
CA ASN A 79 -26.93 -21.08 35.18
C ASN A 79 -25.84 -20.09 34.73
N PRO A 80 -24.68 -20.61 34.29
CA PRO A 80 -23.52 -19.76 33.97
C PRO A 80 -23.72 -18.96 32.70
N LEU A 81 -23.34 -17.68 32.77
CA LEU A 81 -23.12 -16.86 31.59
C LEU A 81 -21.70 -17.13 31.11
N LEU A 82 -21.55 -17.58 29.89
CA LEU A 82 -20.27 -17.68 29.21
C LEU A 82 -20.20 -16.56 28.18
N VAL A 83 -18.99 -16.00 27.97
CA VAL A 83 -18.82 -14.88 27.08
C VAL A 83 -17.73 -15.11 26.06
N SER A 84 -17.81 -14.40 24.94
CA SER A 84 -16.72 -14.24 24.00
C SER A 84 -16.09 -12.87 24.17
N VAL A 85 -14.78 -12.78 23.91
CA VAL A 85 -14.02 -11.53 23.93
C VAL A 85 -13.42 -11.37 22.54
N ARG A 86 -13.73 -10.25 21.89
CA ARG A 86 -13.35 -9.98 20.49
C ARG A 86 -12.66 -8.63 20.37
N SER A 87 -11.55 -8.59 19.65
CA SER A 87 -10.89 -7.32 19.31
C SER A 87 -11.65 -6.58 18.22
N GLY A 88 -11.49 -5.26 18.16
CA GLY A 88 -12.10 -4.46 17.11
C GLY A 88 -11.49 -3.07 17.02
N ALA A 89 -10.63 -2.85 16.02
CA ALA A 89 -10.09 -1.53 15.70
C ALA A 89 -11.02 -0.79 14.73
N ARG A 90 -10.77 0.51 14.51
CA ARG A 90 -11.51 1.32 13.51
C ARG A 90 -11.41 0.73 12.12
N ALA A 91 -10.22 0.22 11.78
CA ALA A 91 -9.96 -0.46 10.52
C ALA A 91 -9.75 -1.94 10.76
N SER A 92 -10.11 -2.77 9.79
CA SER A 92 -9.85 -4.20 9.87
C SER A 92 -8.35 -4.47 9.89
N MET A 93 -7.88 -5.19 10.92
CA MET A 93 -6.45 -5.47 11.12
C MET A 93 -6.19 -6.97 11.24
N PRO A 94 -5.80 -7.64 10.15
CA PRO A 94 -5.31 -9.02 10.22
C PRO A 94 -4.04 -9.11 11.08
N GLY A 95 -3.89 -10.17 11.85
CA GLY A 95 -2.73 -10.38 12.71
C GLY A 95 -2.84 -9.80 14.11
N MET A 96 -3.95 -9.15 14.45
CA MET A 96 -4.31 -8.85 15.83
C MET A 96 -4.88 -10.11 16.52
N MET A 97 -5.15 -10.01 17.81
CA MET A 97 -5.69 -11.11 18.60
C MET A 97 -7.01 -11.60 18.03
N ASP A 98 -7.12 -12.92 17.90
CA ASP A 98 -8.35 -13.59 17.51
C ASP A 98 -9.39 -13.55 18.63
N THR A 99 -10.61 -13.98 18.31
CA THR A 99 -11.70 -14.11 19.27
C THR A 99 -11.40 -15.17 20.32
N ILE A 100 -11.70 -14.89 21.59
CA ILE A 100 -11.67 -15.89 22.67
C ILE A 100 -13.11 -16.30 22.97
N LEU A 101 -13.39 -17.59 22.84
CA LEU A 101 -14.70 -18.17 23.06
C LEU A 101 -14.76 -18.90 24.41
N ASN A 102 -15.97 -19.11 24.91
CA ASN A 102 -16.25 -19.94 26.09
C ASN A 102 -15.63 -19.44 27.40
N LEU A 103 -15.35 -18.16 27.50
CA LEU A 103 -14.75 -17.56 28.68
C LEU A 103 -15.72 -17.61 29.86
N GLY A 104 -15.25 -18.04 31.02
CA GLY A 104 -16.03 -18.26 32.21
C GLY A 104 -16.05 -19.73 32.67
N LEU A 105 -15.56 -20.65 31.85
CA LEU A 105 -15.48 -22.06 32.20
C LEU A 105 -14.35 -22.32 33.18
N ASN A 106 -14.64 -23.19 34.15
CA ASN A 106 -13.71 -23.77 35.09
C ASN A 106 -14.25 -25.15 35.52
N ASP A 107 -13.49 -25.88 36.31
CA ASP A 107 -13.90 -27.24 36.72
C ASP A 107 -15.26 -27.27 37.44
N ASP A 108 -15.53 -26.30 38.30
CA ASP A 108 -16.78 -26.22 39.07
C ASP A 108 -17.98 -25.92 38.18
N VAL A 109 -17.82 -24.98 37.24
CA VAL A 109 -18.88 -24.62 36.28
C VAL A 109 -19.17 -25.78 35.34
N VAL A 110 -18.12 -26.44 34.82
CA VAL A 110 -18.25 -27.65 33.97
C VAL A 110 -19.03 -28.74 34.68
N ALA A 111 -18.66 -29.09 35.92
CA ALA A 111 -19.32 -30.11 36.74
C ALA A 111 -20.80 -29.77 37.00
N ALA A 112 -21.08 -28.51 37.31
CA ALA A 112 -22.44 -28.05 37.58
C ALA A 112 -23.33 -28.07 36.33
N MET A 113 -22.79 -27.71 35.16
CA MET A 113 -23.51 -27.77 33.88
C MET A 113 -23.88 -29.20 33.55
N ILE A 114 -22.98 -30.15 33.75
CA ILE A 114 -23.21 -31.58 33.48
C ILE A 114 -24.24 -32.16 34.44
N GLU A 115 -24.16 -31.82 35.71
CA GLU A 115 -25.12 -32.26 36.74
C GLU A 115 -26.53 -31.73 36.45
N GLY A 116 -26.63 -30.52 35.91
CA GLY A 116 -27.91 -29.88 35.56
C GLY A 116 -28.57 -30.41 34.30
N ASN A 117 -27.85 -31.15 33.47
CA ASN A 117 -28.40 -31.77 32.26
C ASN A 117 -27.75 -33.15 32.05
N PRO A 118 -28.48 -34.24 32.34
CA PRO A 118 -27.93 -35.59 32.29
C PRO A 118 -27.78 -36.20 30.89
N ASP A 119 -28.10 -35.46 29.82
CA ASP A 119 -27.94 -35.92 28.45
C ASP A 119 -26.45 -36.14 28.13
N PRO A 120 -26.03 -37.33 27.68
CA PRO A 120 -24.63 -37.58 27.30
C PRO A 120 -24.11 -36.68 26.18
N ALA A 121 -24.97 -36.27 25.28
CA ALA A 121 -24.61 -35.34 24.21
C ALA A 121 -24.27 -33.96 24.78
N PHE A 122 -24.97 -33.52 25.82
CA PHE A 122 -24.67 -32.28 26.51
C PHE A 122 -23.37 -32.36 27.30
N GLU A 123 -23.09 -33.46 27.94
CA GLU A 123 -21.79 -33.70 28.61
C GLU A 123 -20.63 -33.57 27.62
N ARG A 124 -20.76 -34.17 26.44
CA ARG A 124 -19.77 -34.04 25.37
C ARG A 124 -19.58 -32.58 24.96
N PHE A 125 -20.68 -31.87 24.76
CA PHE A 125 -20.65 -30.44 24.41
C PHE A 125 -19.87 -29.62 25.45
N VAL A 126 -20.12 -29.85 26.73
CA VAL A 126 -19.46 -29.10 27.81
C VAL A 126 -17.97 -29.36 27.82
N TYR A 127 -17.51 -30.60 27.72
CA TYR A 127 -16.09 -30.92 27.66
C TYR A 127 -15.42 -30.46 26.37
N ASP A 128 -16.12 -30.51 25.24
CA ASP A 128 -15.61 -29.96 24.00
C ASP A 128 -15.38 -28.44 24.11
N SER A 129 -16.34 -27.75 24.67
CA SER A 129 -16.22 -26.28 24.90
C SER A 129 -15.12 -25.97 25.91
N TYR A 130 -14.95 -26.78 26.94
CA TYR A 130 -13.90 -26.57 27.94
C TYR A 130 -12.50 -26.77 27.37
N ARG A 131 -12.26 -27.86 26.63
CA ARG A 131 -10.95 -28.09 26.00
C ARG A 131 -10.62 -26.99 24.99
N ARG A 132 -11.60 -26.52 24.21
CA ARG A 132 -11.44 -25.42 23.27
C ARG A 132 -11.08 -24.13 23.98
N PHE A 133 -11.71 -23.82 25.07
CA PHE A 133 -11.42 -22.66 25.89
C PHE A 133 -9.99 -22.69 26.42
N ILE A 134 -9.56 -23.80 27.00
CA ILE A 134 -8.21 -23.95 27.54
C ILE A 134 -7.16 -23.75 26.43
N GLN A 135 -7.36 -24.38 25.29
CA GLN A 135 -6.45 -24.25 24.15
C GLN A 135 -6.38 -22.80 23.64
N MET A 136 -7.53 -22.20 23.38
CA MET A 136 -7.62 -20.86 22.84
C MET A 136 -7.07 -19.81 23.81
N PHE A 137 -7.44 -19.91 25.08
CA PHE A 137 -6.92 -19.02 26.11
C PHE A 137 -5.39 -19.14 26.25
N SER A 138 -4.89 -20.35 26.24
CA SER A 138 -3.44 -20.60 26.32
C SER A 138 -2.69 -20.06 25.12
N ASP A 139 -3.19 -20.27 23.91
CA ASP A 139 -2.58 -19.81 22.68
C ASP A 139 -2.69 -18.28 22.51
N VAL A 140 -3.90 -17.76 22.58
CA VAL A 140 -4.18 -16.36 22.22
C VAL A 140 -3.89 -15.40 23.38
N VAL A 141 -4.31 -15.72 24.59
CA VAL A 141 -4.14 -14.83 25.75
C VAL A 141 -2.74 -14.93 26.33
N MET A 142 -2.25 -16.15 26.50
CA MET A 142 -0.99 -16.42 27.21
C MET A 142 0.18 -16.73 26.28
N GLU A 143 -0.03 -16.73 24.98
CA GLU A 143 1.01 -16.90 23.96
C GLU A 143 1.80 -18.23 24.07
N VAL A 144 1.16 -19.29 24.53
CA VAL A 144 1.80 -20.61 24.67
C VAL A 144 2.00 -21.31 23.33
N GLY A 145 1.26 -20.96 22.29
CA GLY A 145 1.34 -21.63 21.00
C GLY A 145 0.47 -22.89 20.90
N LYS A 146 -0.42 -22.89 19.93
CA LYS A 146 -1.42 -23.97 19.77
C LYS A 146 -0.81 -25.33 19.42
N LYS A 147 0.41 -25.36 18.89
CA LYS A 147 1.08 -26.60 18.48
C LYS A 147 1.16 -27.65 19.60
N TYR A 148 1.37 -27.23 20.84
CA TYR A 148 1.46 -28.12 21.98
C TYR A 148 0.14 -28.85 22.24
N PHE A 149 -0.97 -28.17 22.06
CA PHE A 149 -2.31 -28.68 22.26
C PHE A 149 -2.77 -29.54 21.07
N GLU A 150 -2.44 -29.12 19.85
CA GLU A 150 -2.73 -29.90 18.65
C GLU A 150 -2.04 -31.26 18.67
N GLN A 151 -0.81 -31.32 19.16
CA GLN A 151 -0.08 -32.58 19.34
C GLN A 151 -0.81 -33.53 20.30
N LEU A 152 -1.38 -33.00 21.37
CA LEU A 152 -2.14 -33.80 22.31
C LEU A 152 -3.43 -34.34 21.71
N ILE A 153 -4.12 -33.54 20.93
CA ILE A 153 -5.35 -33.98 20.22
C ILE A 153 -4.99 -35.03 19.18
N ASP A 154 -3.97 -34.82 18.39
CA ASP A 154 -3.54 -35.75 17.34
C ASP A 154 -3.13 -37.09 17.92
N LYS A 155 -2.41 -37.09 19.04
CA LYS A 155 -2.02 -38.30 19.75
C LYS A 155 -3.25 -39.06 20.25
N MET A 156 -4.22 -38.37 20.81
CA MET A 156 -5.45 -39.00 21.25
C MET A 156 -6.26 -39.59 20.12
N LYS A 157 -6.39 -38.89 19.01
CA LYS A 157 -7.04 -39.39 17.78
C LYS A 157 -6.36 -40.67 17.28
N GLU A 158 -5.04 -40.69 17.27
CA GLU A 158 -4.26 -41.86 16.86
C GLU A 158 -4.51 -43.06 17.82
N GLU A 159 -4.45 -42.81 19.13
CA GLU A 159 -4.71 -43.87 20.14
C GLU A 159 -6.13 -44.43 20.07
N LYS A 160 -7.12 -43.60 19.73
CA LYS A 160 -8.52 -43.99 19.61
C LYS A 160 -8.92 -44.46 18.21
N GLY A 161 -8.04 -44.36 17.24
CA GLY A 161 -8.30 -44.76 15.85
C GLY A 161 -9.36 -43.92 15.14
N VAL A 162 -9.50 -42.64 15.48
CA VAL A 162 -10.44 -41.69 14.89
C VAL A 162 -9.73 -40.64 14.08
N GLN A 163 -10.42 -40.06 13.10
CA GLN A 163 -9.86 -39.06 12.18
C GLN A 163 -10.24 -37.61 12.58
N PHE A 164 -11.44 -37.41 13.10
CA PHE A 164 -12.00 -36.09 13.38
C PHE A 164 -12.29 -35.86 14.86
N ASP A 165 -12.20 -34.62 15.31
CA ASP A 165 -12.50 -34.22 16.70
C ASP A 165 -13.91 -34.63 17.12
N VAL A 166 -14.87 -34.56 16.19
CA VAL A 166 -16.27 -34.90 16.44
C VAL A 166 -16.49 -36.35 16.83
N GLU A 167 -15.53 -37.23 16.53
CA GLU A 167 -15.56 -38.64 16.84
C GLU A 167 -15.09 -38.97 18.26
N LEU A 168 -14.47 -37.99 18.94
CA LEU A 168 -14.05 -38.18 20.33
C LEU A 168 -15.24 -38.16 21.30
N THR A 169 -15.19 -39.01 22.30
CA THR A 169 -16.26 -39.13 23.31
C THR A 169 -16.14 -38.05 24.39
N ALA A 170 -17.17 -37.86 25.20
CA ALA A 170 -17.13 -36.96 26.35
C ALA A 170 -15.97 -37.32 27.31
N ALA A 171 -15.73 -38.61 27.56
CA ALA A 171 -14.61 -39.05 28.38
C ALA A 171 -13.26 -38.72 27.77
N ASP A 172 -13.12 -38.85 26.47
CA ASP A 172 -11.90 -38.46 25.72
C ASP A 172 -11.63 -36.96 25.85
N LEU A 173 -12.67 -36.15 25.69
CA LEU A 173 -12.56 -34.68 25.75
C LEU A 173 -12.29 -34.20 27.18
N LYS A 174 -12.81 -34.87 28.18
CA LYS A 174 -12.49 -34.63 29.59
C LYS A 174 -11.00 -34.86 29.84
N THR A 175 -10.47 -35.98 29.35
CA THR A 175 -9.05 -36.30 29.44
C THR A 175 -8.19 -35.26 28.74
N LEU A 176 -8.60 -34.85 27.56
CA LEU A 176 -7.89 -33.78 26.82
C LEU A 176 -7.88 -32.48 27.61
N ALA A 177 -9.01 -32.08 28.21
CA ALA A 177 -9.07 -30.87 29.02
C ALA A 177 -8.09 -30.91 30.17
N GLU A 178 -7.96 -32.04 30.82
CA GLU A 178 -6.97 -32.23 31.91
C GLU A 178 -5.54 -32.20 31.40
N GLN A 179 -5.27 -32.81 30.25
CA GLN A 179 -3.96 -32.77 29.61
C GLN A 179 -3.60 -31.33 29.16
N PHE A 180 -4.56 -30.56 28.68
CA PHE A 180 -4.37 -29.18 28.29
C PHE A 180 -4.03 -28.31 29.51
N LYS A 181 -4.69 -28.48 30.63
CA LYS A 181 -4.37 -27.77 31.88
C LYS A 181 -2.95 -28.11 32.36
N ALA A 182 -2.58 -29.38 32.25
CA ALA A 182 -1.24 -29.84 32.61
C ALA A 182 -0.18 -29.24 31.69
N GLU A 183 -0.46 -29.14 30.37
CA GLU A 183 0.44 -28.49 29.42
C GLU A 183 0.56 -26.99 29.69
N TYR A 184 -0.53 -26.31 29.99
CA TYR A 184 -0.52 -24.92 30.42
C TYR A 184 0.43 -24.70 31.62
N LYS A 185 0.29 -25.53 32.65
CA LYS A 185 1.16 -25.47 33.83
C LYS A 185 2.63 -25.77 33.50
N LYS A 186 2.87 -26.74 32.63
CA LYS A 186 4.21 -27.08 32.17
C LYS A 186 4.89 -25.91 31.47
N GLN A 187 4.15 -25.17 30.59
CA GLN A 187 4.68 -24.06 29.81
C GLN A 187 4.82 -22.78 30.62
N LEU A 188 3.93 -22.49 31.55
CA LEU A 188 3.86 -21.22 32.26
C LEU A 188 4.20 -21.30 33.75
N GLY A 189 4.27 -22.49 34.34
CA GLY A 189 4.60 -22.70 35.75
C GLY A 189 3.48 -22.38 36.73
N THR A 190 2.29 -21.99 36.25
CA THR A 190 1.12 -21.67 37.06
C THR A 190 -0.10 -22.48 36.62
N ASP A 191 -1.07 -22.65 37.50
CA ASP A 191 -2.32 -23.32 37.16
C ASP A 191 -3.15 -22.49 36.20
N PHE A 192 -3.96 -23.15 35.35
CA PHE A 192 -4.92 -22.49 34.49
C PHE A 192 -5.90 -21.65 35.31
N PRO A 193 -6.16 -20.38 34.96
CA PRO A 193 -7.03 -19.50 35.75
C PRO A 193 -8.44 -20.05 35.89
N SER A 194 -8.92 -20.17 37.15
CA SER A 194 -10.25 -20.69 37.48
C SER A 194 -11.29 -19.59 37.74
N ASP A 195 -10.83 -18.39 38.11
CA ASP A 195 -11.74 -17.26 38.38
C ASP A 195 -12.18 -16.62 37.04
N PRO A 196 -13.49 -16.64 36.72
CA PRO A 196 -13.98 -16.02 35.49
C PRO A 196 -13.63 -14.53 35.34
N VAL A 197 -13.63 -13.77 36.43
CA VAL A 197 -13.28 -12.34 36.39
C VAL A 197 -11.80 -12.15 36.04
N GLU A 198 -10.93 -13.00 36.58
CA GLU A 198 -9.51 -12.97 36.21
C GLU A 198 -9.28 -13.38 34.78
N GLN A 199 -9.98 -14.39 34.29
CA GLN A 199 -9.96 -14.81 32.90
C GLN A 199 -10.35 -13.64 31.97
N LEU A 200 -11.42 -12.93 32.33
CA LEU A 200 -11.89 -11.76 31.55
C LEU A 200 -10.86 -10.64 31.54
N LYS A 201 -10.29 -10.31 32.68
CA LYS A 201 -9.27 -9.27 32.79
C LYS A 201 -8.04 -9.59 31.94
N LEU A 202 -7.54 -10.81 32.02
CA LEU A 202 -6.38 -11.29 31.24
C LEU A 202 -6.70 -11.24 29.73
N ALA A 203 -7.91 -11.61 29.34
CA ALA A 203 -8.34 -11.56 27.95
C ALA A 203 -8.38 -10.12 27.41
N ILE A 204 -8.92 -9.19 28.19
CA ILE A 204 -8.97 -7.76 27.82
C ILE A 204 -7.55 -7.21 27.69
N GLU A 205 -6.68 -7.49 28.64
CA GLU A 205 -5.27 -7.08 28.60
C GLU A 205 -4.56 -7.63 27.36
N ALA A 206 -4.85 -8.88 27.00
CA ALA A 206 -4.28 -9.50 25.80
C ALA A 206 -4.72 -8.80 24.51
N VAL A 207 -5.99 -8.40 24.42
CA VAL A 207 -6.48 -7.60 23.27
C VAL A 207 -5.75 -6.26 23.19
N PHE A 208 -5.66 -5.55 24.28
CA PHE A 208 -4.94 -4.27 24.30
C PHE A 208 -3.47 -4.44 23.95
N ARG A 209 -2.82 -5.46 24.47
CA ARG A 209 -1.43 -5.76 24.17
C ARG A 209 -1.19 -6.12 22.71
N SER A 210 -2.15 -6.76 22.05
CA SER A 210 -2.05 -7.14 20.64
C SER A 210 -1.98 -5.92 19.69
N TRP A 211 -2.47 -4.77 20.13
CA TRP A 211 -2.38 -3.53 19.36
C TRP A 211 -0.93 -3.11 19.08
N ASP A 212 -0.02 -3.43 19.99
CA ASP A 212 1.41 -3.08 19.90
C ASP A 212 2.31 -4.29 19.66
N ASN A 213 1.80 -5.37 19.07
CA ASN A 213 2.63 -6.49 18.69
C ASN A 213 3.36 -6.19 17.36
N PRO A 214 4.48 -6.87 17.05
CA PRO A 214 5.25 -6.60 15.83
C PRO A 214 4.44 -6.71 14.54
N ARG A 215 3.57 -7.68 14.41
CA ARG A 215 2.72 -7.87 13.22
C ARG A 215 1.71 -6.72 13.06
N ALA A 216 1.08 -6.30 14.12
CA ALA A 216 0.15 -5.18 14.13
C ALA A 216 0.87 -3.88 13.79
N ASN A 217 2.08 -3.67 14.32
CA ASN A 217 2.88 -2.47 14.04
C ASN A 217 3.23 -2.36 12.56
N VAL A 218 3.65 -3.47 11.93
CA VAL A 218 3.95 -3.52 10.50
C VAL A 218 2.69 -3.24 9.69
N TYR A 219 1.59 -3.90 10.02
CA TYR A 219 0.32 -3.71 9.30
C TYR A 219 -0.17 -2.26 9.39
N ARG A 220 -0.11 -1.63 10.56
CA ARG A 220 -0.50 -0.24 10.73
C ARG A 220 0.34 0.69 9.88
N ARG A 221 1.65 0.48 9.86
CA ARG A 221 2.58 1.27 9.04
C ARG A 221 2.23 1.17 7.56
N ASP A 222 2.02 -0.05 7.09
CA ASP A 222 1.73 -0.31 5.67
C ASP A 222 0.36 0.22 5.23
N ASN A 223 -0.57 0.40 6.17
CA ASN A 223 -1.94 0.82 5.88
C ASN A 223 -2.30 2.20 6.45
N ASP A 224 -1.30 2.98 6.86
CA ASP A 224 -1.48 4.35 7.38
C ASP A 224 -2.47 4.44 8.56
N ILE A 225 -2.42 3.48 9.47
CA ILE A 225 -3.26 3.46 10.66
C ILE A 225 -2.48 4.05 11.86
N PRO A 226 -2.89 5.22 12.39
CA PRO A 226 -2.19 5.84 13.52
C PRO A 226 -2.21 4.97 14.77
N TYR A 227 -1.10 4.91 15.47
CA TYR A 227 -0.98 4.20 16.75
C TYR A 227 -1.99 4.71 17.79
N SER A 228 -2.25 6.02 17.76
CA SER A 228 -3.17 6.69 18.69
C SER A 228 -4.62 6.22 18.62
N TRP A 229 -5.01 5.52 17.56
CA TRP A 229 -6.39 5.04 17.44
C TRP A 229 -6.75 3.97 18.45
N GLY A 230 -5.83 3.09 18.81
CA GLY A 230 -6.11 1.98 19.71
C GLY A 230 -7.09 0.96 19.14
N THR A 231 -7.43 -0.02 19.95
CA THR A 231 -8.43 -1.05 19.63
C THR A 231 -9.51 -1.10 20.72
N ALA A 232 -10.73 -1.42 20.32
CA ALA A 232 -11.82 -1.69 21.24
C ALA A 232 -11.89 -3.20 21.55
N VAL A 233 -12.60 -3.56 22.59
CA VAL A 233 -12.87 -4.94 22.99
C VAL A 233 -14.38 -5.13 23.11
N ASN A 234 -14.90 -6.13 22.41
CA ASN A 234 -16.32 -6.49 22.47
C ASN A 234 -16.51 -7.74 23.33
N VAL A 235 -17.33 -7.63 24.37
CA VAL A 235 -17.67 -8.73 25.26
C VAL A 235 -19.13 -9.11 25.00
N MET A 236 -19.36 -10.34 24.55
CA MET A 236 -20.67 -10.81 24.13
C MET A 236 -21.03 -12.11 24.83
N PRO A 237 -22.32 -12.34 25.14
CA PRO A 237 -22.77 -13.67 25.58
C PRO A 237 -22.47 -14.69 24.50
N MET A 238 -22.06 -15.89 24.92
CA MET A 238 -21.87 -17.00 23.98
C MET A 238 -23.19 -17.48 23.40
N VAL A 239 -23.14 -17.78 22.12
CA VAL A 239 -24.14 -18.52 21.36
C VAL A 239 -23.42 -19.72 20.77
N PHE A 240 -23.96 -20.92 21.02
CA PHE A 240 -23.22 -22.15 20.74
C PHE A 240 -23.69 -22.84 19.46
N GLY A 241 -22.93 -22.68 18.39
CA GLY A 241 -23.13 -23.42 17.15
C GLY A 241 -22.79 -24.91 17.27
N ASN A 242 -22.08 -25.30 18.34
CA ASN A 242 -21.71 -26.69 18.64
C ASN A 242 -22.56 -27.32 19.76
N LEU A 243 -23.72 -26.76 20.07
CA LEU A 243 -24.59 -27.30 21.11
C LEU A 243 -25.14 -28.68 20.73
N ASN A 244 -25.61 -28.84 19.51
CA ASN A 244 -26.18 -30.07 18.97
C ASN A 244 -26.27 -29.96 17.44
N ASN A 245 -26.91 -30.95 16.79
CA ASN A 245 -27.11 -30.98 15.33
C ASN A 245 -28.19 -30.01 14.82
N GLU A 246 -28.89 -29.32 15.70
CA GLU A 246 -29.82 -28.22 15.37
C GLU A 246 -29.15 -26.85 15.47
N SER A 247 -27.85 -26.89 15.62
CA SER A 247 -26.99 -25.70 15.75
C SER A 247 -25.90 -25.72 14.71
N GLY A 248 -25.33 -24.55 14.43
CA GLY A 248 -24.26 -24.39 13.46
C GLY A 248 -23.72 -22.99 13.45
N THR A 249 -22.74 -22.78 12.60
CA THR A 249 -22.12 -21.46 12.43
C THR A 249 -21.72 -21.25 10.99
N GLY A 250 -21.62 -20.01 10.57
CA GLY A 250 -21.25 -19.70 9.19
C GLY A 250 -20.76 -18.28 8.99
N VAL A 251 -20.19 -18.07 7.82
CA VAL A 251 -19.74 -16.78 7.31
C VAL A 251 -20.31 -16.59 5.91
N ALA A 252 -20.70 -15.39 5.58
CA ALA A 252 -21.28 -15.11 4.27
C ALA A 252 -21.03 -13.68 3.82
N PHE A 253 -21.07 -13.51 2.49
CA PHE A 253 -21.03 -12.22 1.82
C PHE A 253 -22.33 -12.03 1.05
N THR A 254 -22.90 -10.85 1.09
CA THR A 254 -24.11 -10.53 0.31
C THR A 254 -23.89 -10.52 -1.19
N ARG A 255 -22.65 -10.32 -1.62
CA ARG A 255 -22.21 -10.38 -3.02
C ARG A 255 -20.90 -11.12 -3.13
N ASP A 256 -20.55 -11.61 -4.32
CA ASP A 256 -19.29 -12.29 -4.54
C ASP A 256 -18.10 -11.32 -4.31
N PRO A 257 -17.25 -11.55 -3.32
CA PRO A 257 -16.11 -10.67 -3.04
C PRO A 257 -15.01 -10.74 -4.10
N ALA A 258 -15.02 -11.75 -4.96
CA ALA A 258 -14.04 -11.91 -6.03
C ALA A 258 -14.48 -11.22 -7.33
N THR A 259 -15.74 -11.30 -7.68
CA THR A 259 -16.28 -10.81 -8.97
C THR A 259 -17.24 -9.64 -8.85
N GLY A 260 -17.84 -9.42 -7.68
CA GLY A 260 -18.87 -8.41 -7.45
C GLY A 260 -20.28 -8.84 -7.87
N GLU A 261 -20.47 -10.08 -8.33
CA GLU A 261 -21.78 -10.59 -8.70
C GLU A 261 -22.75 -10.55 -7.50
N LYS A 262 -23.97 -10.10 -7.73
CA LYS A 262 -25.01 -10.02 -6.69
C LYS A 262 -25.56 -11.41 -6.37
N LYS A 263 -24.79 -12.18 -5.62
CA LYS A 263 -25.11 -13.54 -5.21
C LYS A 263 -24.58 -13.78 -3.81
N LEU A 264 -25.42 -14.31 -2.94
CA LEU A 264 -24.98 -14.71 -1.58
C LEU A 264 -23.91 -15.79 -1.68
N MET A 265 -22.74 -15.50 -1.12
CA MET A 265 -21.59 -16.39 -1.11
C MET A 265 -21.23 -16.68 0.35
N GLY A 266 -20.91 -17.91 0.66
CA GLY A 266 -20.52 -18.25 2.02
C GLY A 266 -20.53 -19.72 2.32
N GLU A 267 -20.22 -20.03 3.56
CA GLU A 267 -20.05 -21.38 4.06
C GLU A 267 -20.64 -21.51 5.46
N PHE A 268 -21.12 -22.71 5.79
CA PHE A 268 -21.57 -23.01 7.14
C PHE A 268 -21.22 -24.45 7.55
N LEU A 269 -21.20 -24.68 8.85
CA LEU A 269 -21.00 -26.00 9.45
C LEU A 269 -22.09 -26.25 10.48
N ILE A 270 -22.59 -27.50 10.49
CA ILE A 270 -23.50 -27.98 11.52
C ILE A 270 -22.68 -28.44 12.71
N ASN A 271 -23.16 -28.18 13.91
CA ASN A 271 -22.53 -28.60 15.17
C ASN A 271 -21.04 -28.19 15.22
N ALA A 272 -20.80 -26.87 15.12
CA ALA A 272 -19.47 -26.31 15.05
C ALA A 272 -19.42 -24.90 15.65
N GLN A 273 -18.26 -24.50 16.11
CA GLN A 273 -17.96 -23.10 16.46
C GLN A 273 -17.30 -22.38 15.29
N GLY A 274 -17.26 -21.05 15.32
CA GLY A 274 -16.75 -20.23 14.23
C GLY A 274 -15.32 -20.56 13.79
N GLU A 275 -14.47 -20.94 14.72
CA GLU A 275 -13.09 -21.36 14.45
C GLU A 275 -13.00 -22.58 13.52
N ASP A 276 -13.99 -23.48 13.56
CA ASP A 276 -14.01 -24.71 12.76
C ASP A 276 -14.21 -24.41 11.26
N VAL A 277 -14.92 -23.32 10.92
CA VAL A 277 -15.13 -22.90 9.54
C VAL A 277 -13.81 -22.44 8.92
N VAL A 278 -13.00 -21.73 9.69
CA VAL A 278 -11.73 -21.12 9.24
C VAL A 278 -10.59 -22.14 9.27
N ALA A 279 -10.57 -23.04 10.26
CA ALA A 279 -9.47 -23.99 10.47
C ALA A 279 -9.34 -25.08 9.40
N GLY A 280 -10.40 -25.31 8.62
CA GLY A 280 -10.37 -26.32 7.55
C GLY A 280 -10.31 -27.77 8.02
N VAL A 281 -10.57 -28.03 9.30
CA VAL A 281 -10.58 -29.39 9.89
C VAL A 281 -11.74 -30.21 9.34
N ARG A 282 -12.86 -29.55 9.04
CA ARG A 282 -14.04 -30.13 8.40
C ARG A 282 -14.32 -29.35 7.12
N THR A 283 -14.86 -30.01 6.11
CA THR A 283 -15.26 -29.35 4.85
C THR A 283 -16.58 -28.59 5.09
N PRO A 284 -16.58 -27.25 5.01
CA PRO A 284 -17.81 -26.49 5.12
C PRO A 284 -18.76 -26.73 3.95
N MET A 285 -20.05 -26.58 4.21
CA MET A 285 -21.09 -26.64 3.18
C MET A 285 -21.32 -25.26 2.59
N PRO A 286 -21.62 -25.17 1.26
CA PRO A 286 -22.04 -23.89 0.68
C PRO A 286 -23.24 -23.32 1.40
N ILE A 287 -23.29 -22.00 1.54
CA ILE A 287 -24.36 -21.32 2.28
C ILE A 287 -25.77 -21.65 1.76
N ALA A 288 -25.92 -21.92 0.46
CA ALA A 288 -27.19 -22.26 -0.15
C ALA A 288 -27.80 -23.56 0.45
N GLN A 289 -26.96 -24.49 0.90
CA GLN A 289 -27.42 -25.75 1.53
C GLN A 289 -28.00 -25.51 2.92
N MET A 290 -27.79 -24.37 3.54
CA MET A 290 -28.41 -24.02 4.83
C MET A 290 -29.93 -24.00 4.73
N GLU A 291 -30.50 -23.74 3.58
CA GLU A 291 -31.96 -23.76 3.34
C GLU A 291 -32.58 -25.12 3.68
N GLN A 292 -31.84 -26.21 3.37
CA GLN A 292 -32.29 -27.56 3.64
C GLN A 292 -32.15 -27.96 5.11
N GLU A 293 -31.05 -27.52 5.73
CA GLU A 293 -30.71 -27.89 7.10
C GLU A 293 -31.42 -27.04 8.16
N PHE A 294 -31.53 -25.74 7.91
CA PHE A 294 -32.14 -24.75 8.79
C PHE A 294 -33.09 -23.81 8.01
N PRO A 295 -34.22 -24.30 7.52
CA PRO A 295 -35.08 -23.51 6.61
C PRO A 295 -35.56 -22.19 7.20
N GLU A 296 -35.98 -22.18 8.45
CA GLU A 296 -36.47 -20.95 9.09
C GLU A 296 -35.35 -19.96 9.38
N ALA A 297 -34.20 -20.45 9.90
CA ALA A 297 -33.03 -19.61 10.13
C ALA A 297 -32.47 -19.06 8.82
N TYR A 298 -32.45 -19.84 7.75
CA TYR A 298 -32.02 -19.41 6.45
C TYR A 298 -32.93 -18.30 5.89
N ALA A 299 -34.24 -18.44 5.99
CA ALA A 299 -35.18 -17.41 5.55
C ALA A 299 -34.97 -16.09 6.32
N GLU A 300 -34.75 -16.18 7.64
CA GLU A 300 -34.43 -15.02 8.47
C GLU A 300 -33.10 -14.41 8.08
N PHE A 301 -32.08 -15.24 7.81
CA PHE A 301 -30.77 -14.79 7.37
C PHE A 301 -30.82 -14.04 6.04
N ILE A 302 -31.56 -14.53 5.06
CA ILE A 302 -31.79 -13.84 3.77
C ILE A 302 -32.41 -12.46 4.00
N GLN A 303 -33.38 -12.37 4.91
CA GLN A 303 -34.00 -11.07 5.25
C GLN A 303 -33.01 -10.14 5.93
N VAL A 304 -32.15 -10.69 6.80
CA VAL A 304 -31.07 -9.92 7.46
C VAL A 304 -30.09 -9.39 6.42
N CYS A 305 -29.68 -10.21 5.45
CA CYS A 305 -28.79 -9.80 4.36
C CYS A 305 -29.36 -8.60 3.60
N LYS A 306 -30.64 -8.67 3.25
CA LYS A 306 -31.33 -7.58 2.56
C LYS A 306 -31.38 -6.32 3.41
N THR A 307 -31.75 -6.46 4.68
CA THR A 307 -31.83 -5.35 5.62
C THR A 307 -30.46 -4.65 5.78
N LEU A 308 -29.40 -5.43 5.91
CA LEU A 308 -28.05 -4.88 6.07
C LEU A 308 -27.58 -4.15 4.81
N GLU A 309 -27.78 -4.73 3.66
CA GLU A 309 -27.39 -4.07 2.39
C GLU A 309 -28.17 -2.78 2.13
N ASP A 310 -29.47 -2.81 2.40
CA ASP A 310 -30.36 -1.63 2.26
C ASP A 310 -29.96 -0.55 3.29
N HIS A 311 -29.55 -0.94 4.48
CA HIS A 311 -29.16 0.00 5.55
C HIS A 311 -27.79 0.63 5.33
N TYR A 312 -26.77 -0.18 5.02
CA TYR A 312 -25.40 0.28 4.85
C TYR A 312 -25.09 0.75 3.43
N HIS A 313 -25.95 0.45 2.46
CA HIS A 313 -25.76 0.77 1.04
C HIS A 313 -24.44 0.24 0.49
N ASP A 314 -24.06 -0.95 0.92
CA ASP A 314 -22.84 -1.63 0.49
C ASP A 314 -22.95 -3.13 0.74
N MET A 315 -22.15 -3.91 0.04
CA MET A 315 -21.95 -5.33 0.27
C MET A 315 -21.52 -5.60 1.69
N GLN A 316 -22.10 -6.61 2.31
CA GLN A 316 -21.80 -6.98 3.69
C GLN A 316 -21.10 -8.33 3.79
N ASP A 317 -20.12 -8.40 4.68
CA ASP A 317 -19.47 -9.59 5.18
C ASP A 317 -20.05 -9.87 6.57
N MET A 318 -20.60 -11.05 6.78
CA MET A 318 -21.36 -11.38 7.97
C MET A 318 -20.88 -12.67 8.61
N GLU A 319 -20.95 -12.69 9.91
CA GLU A 319 -20.69 -13.89 10.72
C GLU A 319 -21.92 -14.15 11.56
N PHE A 320 -22.41 -15.40 11.54
CA PHE A 320 -23.62 -15.78 12.23
C PHE A 320 -23.50 -17.15 12.91
N THR A 321 -24.34 -17.39 13.87
CA THR A 321 -24.46 -18.67 14.57
C THR A 321 -25.95 -19.03 14.68
N VAL A 322 -26.25 -20.31 14.52
CA VAL A 322 -27.57 -20.89 14.78
C VAL A 322 -27.46 -21.75 16.03
N GLU A 323 -28.24 -21.44 17.06
CA GLU A 323 -28.33 -22.23 18.28
C GLU A 323 -29.75 -22.73 18.44
N ASN A 324 -29.96 -24.05 18.47
CA ASN A 324 -31.28 -24.67 18.53
C ASN A 324 -32.26 -24.06 17.52
N LYS A 325 -31.85 -24.02 16.26
CA LYS A 325 -32.62 -23.46 15.12
C LYS A 325 -32.81 -21.95 15.14
N LYS A 326 -32.32 -21.24 16.15
CA LYS A 326 -32.44 -19.78 16.23
C LYS A 326 -31.20 -19.08 15.73
N LEU A 327 -31.40 -18.11 14.80
CA LEU A 327 -30.34 -17.33 14.23
C LEU A 327 -29.87 -16.19 15.17
N TYR A 328 -28.55 -16.01 15.21
CA TYR A 328 -27.91 -14.86 15.86
C TYR A 328 -26.85 -14.28 14.96
N MET A 329 -26.83 -12.98 14.84
CA MET A 329 -25.78 -12.24 14.11
C MET A 329 -24.67 -11.87 15.07
N LEU A 330 -23.45 -12.24 14.73
CA LEU A 330 -22.27 -11.99 15.57
C LEU A 330 -21.43 -10.83 15.06
N GLN A 331 -21.44 -10.57 13.76
CA GLN A 331 -20.64 -9.50 13.15
C GLN A 331 -21.18 -9.17 11.76
N CYS A 332 -21.14 -7.90 11.42
CA CYS A 332 -21.22 -7.46 10.02
C CYS A 332 -20.19 -6.37 9.78
N ARG A 333 -19.77 -6.27 8.54
CA ARG A 333 -18.88 -5.20 8.09
C ARG A 333 -19.06 -5.02 6.59
N ASN A 334 -18.64 -3.85 6.07
CA ASN A 334 -18.51 -3.68 4.64
C ASN A 334 -17.47 -4.69 4.15
N GLY A 335 -17.84 -5.53 3.20
CA GLY A 335 -17.05 -6.68 2.82
C GLY A 335 -15.74 -6.30 2.14
N LYS A 336 -14.65 -6.96 2.55
CA LYS A 336 -13.40 -6.90 1.80
C LYS A 336 -13.61 -7.58 0.46
N ARG A 337 -13.04 -7.00 -0.57
CA ARG A 337 -13.26 -7.43 -1.96
C ARG A 337 -12.04 -7.19 -2.81
N THR A 338 -11.97 -7.87 -3.93
CA THR A 338 -10.93 -7.59 -4.94
C THR A 338 -11.18 -6.21 -5.56
N ALA A 339 -10.17 -5.65 -6.19
CA ALA A 339 -10.31 -4.39 -6.91
C ALA A 339 -11.37 -4.46 -8.01
N GLN A 340 -11.42 -5.57 -8.75
CA GLN A 340 -12.43 -5.81 -9.77
C GLN A 340 -13.83 -5.82 -9.17
N ALA A 341 -14.03 -6.53 -8.06
CA ALA A 341 -15.31 -6.58 -7.37
C ALA A 341 -15.71 -5.19 -6.84
N ALA A 342 -14.75 -4.42 -6.32
CA ALA A 342 -15.01 -3.07 -5.83
C ALA A 342 -15.60 -2.16 -6.92
N LEU A 343 -15.06 -2.21 -8.12
CA LEU A 343 -15.57 -1.44 -9.26
C LEU A 343 -16.96 -1.92 -9.68
N GLN A 344 -17.15 -3.24 -9.77
CA GLN A 344 -18.43 -3.82 -10.18
C GLN A 344 -19.54 -3.49 -9.17
N ILE A 345 -19.25 -3.64 -7.88
CA ILE A 345 -20.22 -3.34 -6.81
C ILE A 345 -20.57 -1.86 -6.79
N ALA A 346 -19.59 -0.97 -6.93
CA ALA A 346 -19.84 0.47 -6.99
C ALA A 346 -20.78 0.84 -8.12
N CYS A 347 -20.56 0.31 -9.33
CA CYS A 347 -21.41 0.53 -10.49
C CYS A 347 -22.83 -0.02 -10.25
N ASP A 348 -22.93 -1.24 -9.72
CA ASP A 348 -24.23 -1.87 -9.47
C ASP A 348 -25.04 -1.13 -8.40
N LEU A 349 -24.40 -0.65 -7.34
CA LEU A 349 -25.06 0.13 -6.28
C LEU A 349 -25.59 1.46 -6.81
N VAL A 350 -24.91 2.09 -7.74
CA VAL A 350 -25.41 3.30 -8.42
C VAL A 350 -26.62 2.96 -9.29
N ASP A 351 -26.55 1.89 -10.07
CA ASP A 351 -27.65 1.45 -10.94
C ASP A 351 -28.88 1.02 -10.13
N GLU A 352 -28.69 0.46 -8.95
CA GLU A 352 -29.75 0.05 -8.02
C GLU A 352 -30.34 1.22 -7.22
N GLY A 353 -29.77 2.41 -7.32
CA GLY A 353 -30.23 3.60 -6.61
C GLY A 353 -29.78 3.67 -5.14
N HIS A 354 -28.90 2.77 -4.69
CA HIS A 354 -28.38 2.78 -3.29
C HIS A 354 -27.32 3.86 -3.07
N LYS A 355 -26.58 4.21 -4.11
CA LYS A 355 -25.48 5.17 -4.03
C LYS A 355 -25.61 6.20 -5.15
N SER A 356 -25.22 7.44 -4.84
CA SER A 356 -24.93 8.43 -5.88
C SER A 356 -23.57 8.11 -6.51
N GLU A 357 -23.31 8.71 -7.66
CA GLU A 357 -21.96 8.60 -8.27
C GLU A 357 -20.87 9.10 -7.32
N GLU A 358 -21.12 10.20 -6.60
CA GLU A 358 -20.19 10.77 -5.64
C GLU A 358 -19.88 9.80 -4.50
N ASP A 359 -20.91 9.20 -3.92
CA ASP A 359 -20.75 8.23 -2.84
C ASP A 359 -20.05 6.95 -3.34
N ALA A 360 -20.33 6.53 -4.56
CA ALA A 360 -19.65 5.38 -5.17
C ALA A 360 -18.15 5.64 -5.39
N VAL A 361 -17.78 6.84 -5.80
CA VAL A 361 -16.37 7.26 -5.90
C VAL A 361 -15.68 7.20 -4.55
N LEU A 362 -16.35 7.66 -3.49
CA LEU A 362 -15.79 7.67 -2.14
C LEU A 362 -15.57 6.28 -1.54
N MET A 363 -16.33 5.28 -1.98
CA MET A 363 -16.24 3.93 -1.41
C MET A 363 -15.06 3.10 -1.94
N ILE A 364 -14.43 3.54 -3.01
CA ILE A 364 -13.33 2.81 -3.65
C ILE A 364 -11.99 3.33 -3.10
N ASP A 365 -11.16 2.41 -2.58
CA ASP A 365 -9.79 2.77 -2.21
C ASP A 365 -8.97 2.97 -3.50
N PRO A 366 -8.41 4.16 -3.74
CA PRO A 366 -7.64 4.42 -4.96
C PRO A 366 -6.45 3.46 -5.15
N ARG A 367 -5.86 2.97 -4.07
CA ARG A 367 -4.73 2.03 -4.12
C ARG A 367 -5.10 0.70 -4.76
N ASN A 368 -6.37 0.31 -4.67
CA ASN A 368 -6.86 -0.93 -5.27
C ASN A 368 -6.81 -0.91 -6.80
N LEU A 369 -6.81 0.27 -7.42
CA LEU A 369 -6.70 0.39 -8.88
C LEU A 369 -5.37 -0.13 -9.41
N ASP A 370 -4.33 -0.09 -8.57
CA ASP A 370 -3.00 -0.55 -8.94
C ASP A 370 -3.00 -2.02 -9.37
N THR A 371 -3.74 -2.86 -8.67
CA THR A 371 -3.83 -4.30 -8.98
C THR A 371 -4.48 -4.59 -10.33
N LEU A 372 -5.29 -3.68 -10.84
CA LEU A 372 -5.94 -3.82 -12.15
C LEU A 372 -5.02 -3.48 -13.32
N LEU A 373 -3.95 -2.76 -13.05
CA LEU A 373 -3.00 -2.27 -14.05
C LEU A 373 -1.78 -3.17 -14.22
N HIS A 374 -1.59 -4.13 -13.34
CA HIS A 374 -0.41 -5.01 -13.31
C HIS A 374 -0.79 -6.49 -13.25
N PRO A 375 0.05 -7.40 -13.78
CA PRO A 375 -0.17 -8.84 -13.63
C PRO A 375 -0.18 -9.27 -12.16
N GLN A 376 -0.96 -10.29 -11.85
CA GLN A 376 -1.06 -10.88 -10.50
C GLN A 376 -0.76 -12.37 -10.55
N PHE A 377 -0.37 -12.98 -9.43
CA PHE A 377 -0.26 -14.42 -9.34
C PHE A 377 -1.63 -15.09 -9.29
N ASP A 378 -1.73 -16.30 -9.83
CA ASP A 378 -2.88 -17.15 -9.62
C ASP A 378 -3.06 -17.37 -8.10
N ALA A 379 -4.25 -17.08 -7.57
CA ALA A 379 -4.52 -17.09 -6.14
C ALA A 379 -4.32 -18.48 -5.50
N LYS A 380 -4.71 -19.54 -6.19
CA LYS A 380 -4.55 -20.91 -5.72
C LYS A 380 -3.08 -21.33 -5.62
N ALA A 381 -2.32 -21.04 -6.67
CA ALA A 381 -0.90 -21.37 -6.72
C ALA A 381 -0.11 -20.57 -5.68
N LEU A 382 -0.49 -19.32 -5.46
CA LEU A 382 0.15 -18.45 -4.46
C LEU A 382 -0.07 -18.95 -3.03
N LYS A 383 -1.27 -19.44 -2.71
CA LYS A 383 -1.58 -20.01 -1.38
C LYS A 383 -0.75 -21.27 -1.09
N ALA A 384 -0.45 -22.05 -2.11
CA ALA A 384 0.34 -23.28 -1.97
C ALA A 384 1.85 -23.00 -1.88
N ALA A 385 2.29 -21.79 -2.16
CA ALA A 385 3.71 -21.42 -2.19
C ALA A 385 4.17 -20.78 -0.88
N THR A 386 5.41 -21.05 -0.51
CA THR A 386 6.06 -20.45 0.66
C THR A 386 7.18 -19.53 0.20
N PRO A 387 7.24 -18.28 0.67
CA PRO A 387 8.31 -17.38 0.33
C PRO A 387 9.67 -17.91 0.81
N ILE A 388 10.70 -17.75 -0.02
CA ILE A 388 12.09 -18.08 0.34
C ILE A 388 12.91 -16.85 0.70
N GLY A 389 12.40 -15.66 0.45
CA GLY A 389 13.04 -14.40 0.78
C GLY A 389 12.08 -13.24 0.67
N LYS A 390 12.51 -12.09 1.18
CA LYS A 390 11.73 -10.86 1.16
C LYS A 390 12.63 -9.66 0.93
N GLY A 391 12.26 -8.85 -0.04
CA GLY A 391 12.83 -7.52 -0.27
C GLY A 391 11.74 -6.47 -0.13
N LEU A 392 12.00 -5.29 -0.68
CA LEU A 392 11.00 -4.22 -0.75
C LEU A 392 10.13 -4.41 -2.00
N GLY A 393 8.83 -4.30 -1.85
CA GLY A 393 7.90 -4.22 -2.96
C GLY A 393 8.07 -2.86 -3.66
N ALA A 394 9.01 -2.78 -4.58
CA ALA A 394 9.43 -1.51 -5.18
C ALA A 394 8.58 -1.08 -6.37
N SER A 395 8.05 -2.03 -7.12
CA SER A 395 7.11 -1.77 -8.21
C SER A 395 6.12 -2.93 -8.24
N PRO A 396 4.81 -2.64 -8.26
CA PRO A 396 3.79 -3.66 -8.06
C PRO A 396 3.68 -4.65 -9.22
N GLY A 397 2.99 -5.75 -8.96
CA GLY A 397 2.73 -6.81 -9.89
C GLY A 397 3.45 -8.10 -9.54
N ALA A 398 3.17 -9.14 -10.32
CA ALA A 398 3.75 -10.47 -10.17
C ALA A 398 4.60 -10.80 -11.39
N ALA A 399 5.74 -11.41 -11.18
CA ALA A 399 6.60 -11.89 -12.26
C ALA A 399 7.11 -13.29 -12.00
N CYS A 400 7.15 -14.10 -13.05
CA CYS A 400 7.75 -15.42 -13.05
C CYS A 400 8.61 -15.56 -14.30
N GLY A 401 9.80 -16.07 -14.15
CA GLY A 401 10.69 -16.29 -15.29
C GLY A 401 12.01 -16.92 -14.92
N LYS A 402 12.80 -17.12 -15.93
CA LYS A 402 14.16 -17.68 -15.79
C LYS A 402 15.12 -16.58 -15.34
N VAL A 403 15.97 -16.92 -14.40
CA VAL A 403 16.97 -15.98 -13.86
C VAL A 403 18.02 -15.66 -14.93
N VAL A 404 18.26 -14.38 -15.14
CA VAL A 404 19.40 -13.86 -15.92
C VAL A 404 20.11 -12.78 -15.11
N PHE A 405 21.39 -12.58 -15.36
CA PHE A 405 22.24 -11.73 -14.51
C PHE A 405 22.74 -10.47 -15.21
N THR A 406 22.53 -10.33 -16.49
CA THR A 406 22.95 -9.15 -17.26
C THR A 406 21.81 -8.63 -18.12
N ALA A 407 21.85 -7.32 -18.41
CA ALA A 407 20.90 -6.69 -19.32
C ALA A 407 20.98 -7.32 -20.73
N ASP A 408 22.17 -7.61 -21.20
CA ASP A 408 22.38 -8.23 -22.51
C ASP A 408 21.75 -9.64 -22.57
N ASP A 409 21.89 -10.45 -21.54
CA ASP A 409 21.26 -11.76 -21.45
C ASP A 409 19.74 -11.64 -21.40
N ALA A 410 19.22 -10.66 -20.69
CA ALA A 410 17.77 -10.42 -20.63
C ALA A 410 17.20 -10.12 -22.03
N GLU A 411 17.87 -9.26 -22.79
CA GLU A 411 17.48 -8.94 -24.15
C GLU A 411 17.58 -10.16 -25.08
N ALA A 412 18.69 -10.90 -25.02
CA ALA A 412 18.94 -12.05 -25.85
C ALA A 412 17.93 -13.20 -25.59
N TRP A 413 17.64 -13.48 -24.33
CA TRP A 413 16.68 -14.51 -23.94
C TRP A 413 15.25 -14.11 -24.30
N ASN A 414 14.89 -12.85 -24.09
CA ASN A 414 13.58 -12.35 -24.48
C ASN A 414 13.36 -12.42 -26.00
N ALA A 415 14.39 -12.14 -26.79
CA ALA A 415 14.34 -12.24 -28.25
C ALA A 415 14.08 -13.68 -28.72
N LYS A 416 14.44 -14.68 -27.91
CA LYS A 416 14.16 -16.10 -28.16
C LYS A 416 12.77 -16.55 -27.66
N GLY A 417 11.99 -15.65 -27.10
CA GLY A 417 10.67 -15.94 -26.52
C GLY A 417 10.69 -16.45 -25.09
N GLU A 418 11.83 -16.40 -24.41
CA GLU A 418 11.94 -16.79 -23.01
C GLU A 418 11.52 -15.65 -22.09
N LYS A 419 10.73 -15.99 -21.06
CA LYS A 419 10.38 -15.04 -19.99
C LYS A 419 11.49 -15.04 -18.95
N VAL A 420 12.04 -13.88 -18.63
CA VAL A 420 13.20 -13.75 -17.75
C VAL A 420 12.93 -12.80 -16.59
N VAL A 421 13.62 -13.06 -15.48
CA VAL A 421 13.71 -12.16 -14.32
C VAL A 421 15.17 -11.72 -14.22
N LEU A 422 15.41 -10.42 -14.32
CA LEU A 422 16.75 -9.86 -14.21
C LEU A 422 17.14 -9.74 -12.74
N VAL A 423 18.21 -10.42 -12.35
CA VAL A 423 18.71 -10.40 -10.96
C VAL A 423 20.08 -9.72 -10.95
N ARG A 424 20.18 -8.61 -10.25
CA ARG A 424 21.37 -7.80 -10.18
C ARG A 424 21.72 -7.46 -8.73
N LEU A 425 22.98 -7.15 -8.47
CA LEU A 425 23.39 -6.55 -7.20
C LEU A 425 22.68 -5.20 -7.04
N GLU A 426 22.75 -4.39 -8.08
CA GLU A 426 22.01 -3.14 -8.28
C GLU A 426 21.95 -2.85 -9.77
N THR A 427 20.96 -2.07 -10.22
CA THR A 427 20.87 -1.67 -11.62
C THR A 427 21.47 -0.29 -11.84
N SER A 428 21.93 -0.06 -13.06
CA SER A 428 22.42 1.23 -13.52
C SER A 428 21.64 1.67 -14.76
N PRO A 429 21.78 2.92 -15.21
CA PRO A 429 21.13 3.39 -16.43
C PRO A 429 21.41 2.55 -17.68
N GLU A 430 22.54 1.87 -17.72
CA GLU A 430 22.92 0.98 -18.84
C GLU A 430 22.06 -0.28 -18.90
N ASP A 431 21.38 -0.63 -17.82
CA ASP A 431 20.54 -1.82 -17.72
C ASP A 431 19.10 -1.62 -18.24
N ILE A 432 18.72 -0.40 -18.64
CA ILE A 432 17.33 -0.06 -18.99
C ILE A 432 16.75 -0.97 -20.07
N THR A 433 17.49 -1.26 -21.12
CA THR A 433 17.01 -2.11 -22.21
C THR A 433 16.78 -3.54 -21.76
N GLY A 434 17.64 -4.07 -20.90
CA GLY A 434 17.46 -5.39 -20.30
C GLY A 434 16.30 -5.41 -19.29
N MET A 435 16.10 -4.33 -18.56
CA MET A 435 14.97 -4.18 -17.66
C MET A 435 13.64 -4.21 -18.41
N LYS A 436 13.56 -3.53 -19.55
CA LYS A 436 12.38 -3.55 -20.43
C LYS A 436 12.09 -4.95 -20.98
N ALA A 437 13.12 -5.72 -21.26
CA ALA A 437 12.98 -7.09 -21.78
C ALA A 437 12.56 -8.11 -20.72
N SER A 438 12.63 -7.74 -19.44
CA SER A 438 12.39 -8.65 -18.32
C SER A 438 10.94 -8.60 -17.84
N GLN A 439 10.44 -9.75 -17.33
CA GLN A 439 9.13 -9.81 -16.67
C GLN A 439 9.18 -9.12 -15.31
N GLY A 440 10.30 -9.20 -14.63
CA GLY A 440 10.53 -8.61 -13.33
C GLY A 440 11.99 -8.38 -13.05
N ILE A 441 12.25 -7.56 -12.04
CA ILE A 441 13.59 -7.14 -11.63
C ILE A 441 13.76 -7.42 -10.14
N LEU A 442 14.86 -8.08 -9.79
CA LEU A 442 15.22 -8.39 -8.42
C LEU A 442 16.62 -7.84 -8.14
N THR A 443 16.74 -7.00 -7.11
CA THR A 443 18.05 -6.49 -6.71
C THR A 443 18.37 -6.82 -5.26
N VAL A 444 19.65 -7.00 -4.99
CA VAL A 444 20.17 -7.26 -3.63
C VAL A 444 20.22 -5.97 -2.82
N ARG A 445 20.62 -4.87 -3.47
CA ARG A 445 20.75 -3.54 -2.88
C ARG A 445 19.72 -2.58 -3.46
N GLY A 446 19.43 -1.54 -2.69
CA GLY A 446 18.55 -0.46 -3.11
C GLY A 446 17.26 -0.38 -2.34
N GLY A 447 16.76 0.84 -2.18
CA GLY A 447 15.50 1.15 -1.55
C GLY A 447 14.43 1.52 -2.58
N MET A 448 13.33 2.09 -2.11
CA MET A 448 12.20 2.55 -2.92
C MET A 448 12.58 3.63 -3.94
N THR A 449 13.71 4.26 -3.75
CA THR A 449 14.20 5.37 -4.55
C THR A 449 15.44 5.03 -5.38
N SER A 450 15.84 3.75 -5.34
CA SER A 450 16.94 3.25 -6.16
C SER A 450 16.60 3.34 -7.65
N HIS A 451 17.63 3.31 -8.48
CA HIS A 451 17.47 3.31 -9.94
C HIS A 451 16.52 2.20 -10.39
N ALA A 452 16.71 0.96 -9.90
CA ALA A 452 15.84 -0.17 -10.24
C ALA A 452 14.38 0.11 -9.90
N ALA A 453 14.10 0.61 -8.70
CA ALA A 453 12.75 0.90 -8.24
C ALA A 453 12.07 1.99 -9.07
N VAL A 454 12.76 3.09 -9.30
CA VAL A 454 12.22 4.24 -10.05
C VAL A 454 11.94 3.88 -11.51
N VAL A 455 12.90 3.24 -12.17
CA VAL A 455 12.75 2.84 -13.58
C VAL A 455 11.68 1.77 -13.74
N ALA A 456 11.65 0.78 -12.86
CA ALA A 456 10.63 -0.28 -12.91
C ALA A 456 9.20 0.28 -12.75
N ARG A 457 9.00 1.22 -11.83
CA ARG A 457 7.70 1.89 -11.67
C ARG A 457 7.29 2.67 -12.92
N GLY A 458 8.23 3.37 -13.53
CA GLY A 458 7.99 4.09 -14.77
C GLY A 458 7.59 3.17 -15.93
N MET A 459 8.17 1.98 -15.98
CA MET A 459 7.86 0.98 -17.02
C MET A 459 6.61 0.14 -16.70
N GLY A 460 6.12 0.19 -15.48
CA GLY A 460 5.07 -0.72 -15.02
C GLY A 460 5.54 -2.17 -14.85
N THR A 461 6.83 -2.37 -14.64
CA THR A 461 7.45 -3.69 -14.47
C THR A 461 7.58 -4.05 -13.00
N CYS A 462 7.24 -5.30 -12.65
CA CYS A 462 7.40 -5.82 -11.29
C CYS A 462 8.85 -5.66 -10.81
N CYS A 463 9.04 -5.15 -9.61
CA CYS A 463 10.37 -5.02 -9.01
C CYS A 463 10.35 -5.32 -7.51
N VAL A 464 11.27 -6.18 -7.09
CA VAL A 464 11.62 -6.41 -5.69
C VAL A 464 13.06 -5.94 -5.52
N SER A 465 13.27 -4.93 -4.67
CA SER A 465 14.60 -4.38 -4.43
C SER A 465 15.05 -4.61 -2.99
N GLY A 466 16.36 -4.54 -2.78
CA GLY A 466 16.91 -4.60 -1.44
C GLY A 466 16.77 -5.93 -0.71
N CYS A 467 16.79 -7.05 -1.41
CA CYS A 467 16.81 -8.37 -0.78
C CYS A 467 18.22 -8.69 -0.28
N GLY A 468 18.57 -8.22 0.90
CA GLY A 468 19.91 -8.38 1.49
C GLY A 468 20.29 -9.81 1.86
N ASP A 469 19.35 -10.73 1.92
CA ASP A 469 19.60 -12.15 2.19
C ASP A 469 20.21 -12.89 1.01
N ILE A 470 20.18 -12.30 -0.18
CA ILE A 470 20.81 -12.86 -1.37
C ILE A 470 22.32 -12.69 -1.32
N LYS A 471 23.04 -13.79 -1.50
CA LYS A 471 24.49 -13.78 -1.69
C LYS A 471 24.79 -13.85 -3.18
N MET A 472 25.14 -12.70 -3.76
CA MET A 472 25.32 -12.56 -5.20
C MET A 472 26.77 -12.86 -5.63
N ASP A 473 26.89 -13.61 -6.73
CA ASP A 473 28.14 -13.81 -7.48
C ASP A 473 27.85 -13.53 -8.97
N GLU A 474 27.93 -12.27 -9.33
CA GLU A 474 27.60 -11.82 -10.70
C GLU A 474 28.55 -12.39 -11.76
N GLU A 475 29.84 -12.53 -11.42
CA GLU A 475 30.85 -13.06 -12.36
C GLU A 475 30.52 -14.48 -12.79
N ASN A 476 30.13 -15.34 -11.86
CA ASN A 476 29.80 -16.74 -12.10
C ASN A 476 28.29 -16.95 -12.39
N LYS A 477 27.54 -15.89 -12.51
CA LYS A 477 26.09 -15.91 -12.80
C LYS A 477 25.33 -16.88 -11.89
N LYS A 478 25.49 -16.66 -10.59
CA LYS A 478 24.76 -17.43 -9.56
C LYS A 478 24.51 -16.59 -8.32
N PHE A 479 23.51 -16.97 -7.55
CA PHE A 479 23.27 -16.43 -6.22
C PHE A 479 22.73 -17.51 -5.29
N GLU A 480 22.90 -17.29 -3.99
CA GLU A 480 22.37 -18.15 -2.95
C GLU A 480 21.28 -17.43 -2.17
N LEU A 481 20.15 -18.11 -1.96
CA LEU A 481 19.05 -17.61 -1.15
C LEU A 481 18.37 -18.80 -0.46
N ALA A 482 18.13 -18.70 0.84
CA ALA A 482 17.49 -19.74 1.66
C ALA A 482 18.15 -21.12 1.52
N GLY A 483 19.48 -21.15 1.41
CA GLY A 483 20.25 -22.39 1.28
C GLY A 483 20.23 -23.03 -0.09
N LYS A 484 19.59 -22.42 -1.08
CA LYS A 484 19.58 -22.89 -2.46
C LYS A 484 20.43 -21.99 -3.36
N THR A 485 21.19 -22.61 -4.27
CA THR A 485 21.95 -21.88 -5.30
C THR A 485 21.11 -21.79 -6.58
N PHE A 486 20.88 -20.55 -7.02
CA PHE A 486 20.21 -20.27 -8.30
C PHE A 486 21.24 -19.92 -9.36
N THR A 487 21.13 -20.55 -10.51
CA THR A 487 21.98 -20.32 -11.68
C THR A 487 21.14 -19.79 -12.84
N GLU A 488 21.81 -19.29 -13.86
CA GLU A 488 21.14 -18.79 -15.06
C GLU A 488 20.18 -19.84 -15.64
N GLY A 489 18.94 -19.45 -15.87
CA GLY A 489 17.90 -20.32 -16.40
C GLY A 489 17.02 -21.02 -15.36
N ASP A 490 17.36 -20.94 -14.07
CA ASP A 490 16.47 -21.44 -13.01
C ASP A 490 15.24 -20.54 -12.90
N TYR A 491 14.07 -21.12 -12.60
CA TYR A 491 12.86 -20.35 -12.45
C TYR A 491 12.76 -19.70 -11.06
N ILE A 492 12.33 -18.45 -11.05
CA ILE A 492 12.04 -17.69 -9.85
C ILE A 492 10.75 -16.89 -10.05
N SER A 493 10.01 -16.71 -8.97
CA SER A 493 8.81 -15.86 -8.97
C SER A 493 8.95 -14.78 -7.92
N ILE A 494 8.60 -13.55 -8.27
CA ILE A 494 8.71 -12.40 -7.38
C ILE A 494 7.40 -11.62 -7.34
N ASP A 495 7.05 -11.12 -6.16
CA ASP A 495 5.85 -10.32 -5.93
C ASP A 495 6.26 -8.87 -5.62
N GLY A 496 6.10 -7.99 -6.58
CA GLY A 496 6.45 -6.59 -6.46
C GLY A 496 5.55 -5.79 -5.54
N SER A 497 4.40 -6.33 -5.15
CA SER A 497 3.49 -5.69 -4.20
C SER A 497 3.86 -5.98 -2.75
N THR A 498 4.29 -7.22 -2.45
CA THR A 498 4.65 -7.64 -1.10
C THR A 498 6.16 -7.66 -0.83
N GLY A 499 6.97 -7.79 -1.88
CA GLY A 499 8.41 -8.00 -1.78
C GLY A 499 8.81 -9.46 -1.61
N ASN A 500 7.87 -10.39 -1.64
CA ASN A 500 8.14 -11.81 -1.47
C ASN A 500 8.80 -12.43 -2.70
N ILE A 501 9.70 -13.39 -2.46
CA ILE A 501 10.42 -14.15 -3.48
C ILE A 501 10.09 -15.63 -3.28
N TYR A 502 9.81 -16.32 -4.39
CA TYR A 502 9.42 -17.73 -4.38
C TYR A 502 10.34 -18.54 -5.29
N ASP A 503 10.64 -19.77 -4.90
CA ASP A 503 11.38 -20.72 -5.72
C ASP A 503 10.44 -21.35 -6.75
N GLY A 504 10.87 -21.40 -8.03
CA GLY A 504 10.13 -22.05 -9.08
C GLY A 504 9.05 -21.19 -9.72
N ILE A 505 8.09 -21.87 -10.35
CA ILE A 505 7.05 -21.25 -11.16
C ILE A 505 5.77 -21.07 -10.36
N ILE A 506 5.30 -19.82 -10.27
CA ILE A 506 3.95 -19.50 -9.86
C ILE A 506 3.27 -18.85 -11.07
N PRO A 507 2.20 -19.42 -11.62
CA PRO A 507 1.51 -18.84 -12.77
C PRO A 507 1.01 -17.43 -12.50
N THR A 508 1.07 -16.58 -13.52
CA THR A 508 0.58 -15.20 -13.46
C THR A 508 -0.67 -15.02 -14.30
N VAL A 509 -1.51 -14.08 -13.91
CA VAL A 509 -2.71 -13.66 -14.65
C VAL A 509 -2.48 -12.22 -15.10
N ASP A 510 -2.72 -11.94 -16.38
CA ASP A 510 -2.53 -10.62 -16.95
C ASP A 510 -3.49 -9.58 -16.33
N ALA A 511 -3.09 -8.30 -16.38
CA ALA A 511 -3.93 -7.21 -15.97
C ALA A 511 -5.25 -7.20 -16.75
N SER A 512 -6.38 -7.08 -16.02
CA SER A 512 -7.72 -7.04 -16.59
C SER A 512 -8.37 -5.69 -16.29
N ILE A 513 -8.50 -4.86 -17.33
CA ILE A 513 -9.23 -3.60 -17.26
C ILE A 513 -10.62 -3.84 -17.85
N THR A 514 -11.66 -3.75 -17.01
CA THR A 514 -13.06 -3.95 -17.41
C THR A 514 -13.74 -2.64 -17.79
N GLY A 515 -14.96 -2.73 -18.36
CA GLY A 515 -15.79 -1.55 -18.66
C GLY A 515 -16.16 -0.72 -17.41
N THR A 516 -16.22 -1.36 -16.25
CA THR A 516 -16.47 -0.69 -14.97
C THR A 516 -15.35 0.26 -14.56
N PHE A 517 -14.11 -0.07 -14.92
CA PHE A 517 -12.96 0.81 -14.71
C PHE A 517 -13.17 2.15 -15.43
N GLY A 518 -13.50 2.11 -16.71
CA GLY A 518 -13.77 3.31 -17.51
C GLY A 518 -14.93 4.13 -16.95
N ARG A 519 -15.97 3.48 -16.48
CA ARG A 519 -17.13 4.12 -15.89
C ARG A 519 -16.80 4.87 -14.60
N VAL A 520 -16.07 4.22 -13.69
CA VAL A 520 -15.62 4.84 -12.43
C VAL A 520 -14.65 5.99 -12.70
N MET A 521 -13.74 5.82 -13.62
CA MET A 521 -12.79 6.88 -13.99
C MET A 521 -13.51 8.08 -14.64
N GLY A 522 -14.58 7.84 -15.38
CA GLY A 522 -15.46 8.90 -15.90
C GLY A 522 -16.10 9.70 -14.78
N TRP A 523 -16.55 9.04 -13.72
CA TRP A 523 -17.06 9.74 -12.53
C TRP A 523 -15.96 10.55 -11.85
N ALA A 524 -14.76 9.96 -11.71
CA ALA A 524 -13.61 10.65 -11.12
C ALA A 524 -13.31 11.95 -11.88
N ASP A 525 -13.29 11.91 -13.22
CA ASP A 525 -13.03 13.10 -14.03
C ASP A 525 -14.14 14.14 -13.90
N LYS A 526 -15.38 13.71 -13.73
CA LYS A 526 -16.54 14.59 -13.56
C LYS A 526 -16.46 15.41 -12.25
N TYR A 527 -15.98 14.82 -11.20
CA TYR A 527 -16.02 15.43 -9.85
C TYR A 527 -14.70 16.06 -9.39
N ARG A 528 -13.56 15.65 -9.95
CA ARG A 528 -12.28 16.27 -9.59
C ARG A 528 -12.15 17.68 -10.15
N THR A 529 -11.46 18.53 -9.42
CA THR A 529 -11.12 19.89 -9.85
C THR A 529 -9.65 20.01 -10.23
N MET A 530 -8.77 19.29 -9.54
CA MET A 530 -7.35 19.23 -9.90
C MET A 530 -7.14 18.43 -11.18
N LYS A 531 -6.22 18.90 -12.00
CA LYS A 531 -5.73 18.15 -13.15
C LYS A 531 -4.71 17.10 -12.69
N VAL A 532 -4.57 16.05 -13.47
CA VAL A 532 -3.58 15.00 -13.24
C VAL A 532 -2.66 14.92 -14.44
N ARG A 533 -1.38 15.19 -14.18
CA ARG A 533 -0.30 15.07 -15.16
C ARG A 533 0.56 13.86 -14.83
N THR A 534 1.51 13.57 -15.67
CA THR A 534 2.46 12.47 -15.48
C THR A 534 3.90 12.94 -15.47
N ASN A 535 4.73 12.16 -14.78
CA ASN A 535 6.19 12.25 -14.87
C ASN A 535 6.62 11.25 -15.95
N ALA A 536 7.07 11.75 -17.10
CA ALA A 536 7.45 10.91 -18.23
C ALA A 536 8.61 11.52 -19.00
N ASP A 537 9.57 10.69 -19.33
CA ASP A 537 10.81 11.09 -19.99
C ASP A 537 10.91 10.50 -21.41
N THR A 538 10.06 9.56 -21.75
CA THR A 538 10.04 8.88 -23.06
C THR A 538 8.67 8.98 -23.72
N PRO A 539 8.60 8.95 -25.06
CA PRO A 539 7.32 8.94 -25.77
C PRO A 539 6.41 7.75 -25.39
N ALA A 540 7.00 6.58 -25.13
CA ALA A 540 6.25 5.40 -24.73
C ALA A 540 5.56 5.60 -23.38
N ASP A 541 6.26 6.13 -22.39
CA ASP A 541 5.71 6.45 -21.07
C ASP A 541 4.64 7.53 -21.16
N ALA A 542 4.89 8.57 -21.94
CA ALA A 542 3.93 9.66 -22.16
C ALA A 542 2.64 9.14 -22.81
N LYS A 543 2.75 8.29 -23.80
CA LYS A 543 1.61 7.67 -24.48
C LYS A 543 0.82 6.78 -23.52
N LYS A 544 1.49 5.94 -22.75
CA LYS A 544 0.86 5.07 -21.76
C LYS A 544 0.11 5.89 -20.71
N ALA A 545 0.74 6.94 -20.18
CA ALA A 545 0.11 7.81 -19.20
C ALA A 545 -1.13 8.50 -19.77
N ARG A 546 -1.07 8.94 -21.02
CA ARG A 546 -2.20 9.57 -21.68
C ARG A 546 -3.35 8.58 -21.86
N GLU A 547 -3.08 7.35 -22.26
CA GLU A 547 -4.08 6.28 -22.34
C GLU A 547 -4.76 6.05 -20.97
N LEU A 548 -4.02 6.22 -19.88
CA LEU A 548 -4.52 6.12 -18.51
C LEU A 548 -5.19 7.42 -18.01
N GLY A 549 -5.23 8.46 -18.83
CA GLY A 549 -5.96 9.69 -18.54
C GLY A 549 -5.14 10.88 -18.09
N ALA A 550 -3.82 10.87 -18.28
CA ALA A 550 -2.96 12.03 -17.99
C ALA A 550 -3.29 13.19 -18.92
N GLU A 551 -3.35 14.40 -18.35
CA GLU A 551 -3.70 15.64 -19.04
C GLU A 551 -2.51 16.49 -19.42
N GLY A 552 -1.32 15.96 -19.29
CA GLY A 552 -0.06 16.61 -19.61
C GLY A 552 1.11 15.91 -18.95
N ILE A 553 2.29 16.45 -19.18
CA ILE A 553 3.52 16.06 -18.46
C ILE A 553 3.82 17.16 -17.44
N GLY A 554 3.87 16.80 -16.16
CA GLY A 554 4.25 17.69 -15.07
C GLY A 554 5.75 17.70 -14.80
N LEU A 555 6.45 16.67 -15.24
CA LEU A 555 7.91 16.56 -15.12
C LEU A 555 8.46 15.68 -16.24
N CYS A 556 9.29 16.29 -17.08
CA CYS A 556 10.19 15.58 -17.99
C CYS A 556 11.62 15.85 -17.51
N ARG A 557 12.31 14.78 -17.12
CA ARG A 557 13.70 14.84 -16.65
C ARG A 557 14.64 14.64 -17.82
N THR A 558 15.27 15.70 -18.27
CA THR A 558 16.08 15.68 -19.49
C THR A 558 17.33 14.80 -19.40
N GLU A 559 17.88 14.60 -18.19
CA GLU A 559 19.02 13.70 -17.96
C GLU A 559 18.74 12.24 -18.34
N HIS A 560 17.51 11.79 -18.23
CA HIS A 560 17.14 10.40 -18.56
C HIS A 560 17.19 10.12 -20.07
N MET A 561 17.32 11.15 -20.89
CA MET A 561 17.42 11.02 -22.35
C MET A 561 18.81 10.62 -22.83
N PHE A 562 19.82 10.59 -21.95
CA PHE A 562 21.24 10.42 -22.31
C PHE A 562 21.81 9.04 -22.02
N PHE A 563 21.04 8.12 -21.49
CA PHE A 563 21.57 6.85 -21.05
C PHE A 563 21.83 5.81 -22.15
N GLU A 564 21.34 6.03 -23.36
CA GLU A 564 21.64 5.13 -24.49
C GLU A 564 23.11 5.31 -24.93
N ALA A 565 23.72 4.19 -25.36
CA ALA A 565 25.17 4.14 -25.65
C ALA A 565 25.68 5.19 -26.63
N ASP A 566 24.93 5.51 -27.67
CA ASP A 566 25.26 6.53 -28.67
C ASP A 566 25.15 7.95 -28.13
N ARG A 567 24.23 8.18 -27.20
CA ARG A 567 23.94 9.49 -26.62
C ARG A 567 24.87 9.82 -25.46
N ILE A 568 25.16 8.83 -24.61
CA ILE A 568 26.01 9.06 -23.44
C ILE A 568 27.44 9.47 -23.82
N ALA A 569 27.94 8.99 -24.95
CA ALA A 569 29.27 9.39 -25.45
C ALA A 569 29.35 10.89 -25.70
N ALA A 570 28.38 11.48 -26.38
CA ALA A 570 28.32 12.92 -26.65
C ALA A 570 28.14 13.72 -25.34
N PHE A 571 27.34 13.21 -24.43
CA PHE A 571 27.11 13.84 -23.13
C PHE A 571 28.39 13.85 -22.28
N ARG A 572 29.13 12.75 -22.26
CA ARG A 572 30.43 12.66 -21.60
C ARG A 572 31.47 13.61 -22.18
N GLU A 573 31.45 13.82 -23.49
CA GLU A 573 32.30 14.83 -24.14
C GLU A 573 31.97 16.23 -23.61
N MET A 574 30.69 16.53 -23.46
CA MET A 574 30.26 17.83 -22.90
C MET A 574 30.75 18.02 -21.46
N ILE A 575 30.58 16.99 -20.63
CA ILE A 575 30.97 17.00 -19.20
C ILE A 575 32.49 17.22 -19.06
N CYS A 576 33.28 16.54 -19.86
CA CYS A 576 34.75 16.56 -19.79
C CYS A 576 35.40 17.65 -20.65
N SER A 577 34.61 18.63 -21.10
CA SER A 577 35.14 19.78 -21.84
C SER A 577 35.88 20.76 -20.91
N ASP A 578 37.01 21.28 -21.38
CA ASP A 578 37.82 22.25 -20.63
C ASP A 578 37.47 23.69 -21.01
N THR A 579 36.95 23.91 -22.20
CA THR A 579 36.64 25.25 -22.71
C THR A 579 35.17 25.36 -23.11
N VAL A 580 34.68 26.60 -23.19
CA VAL A 580 33.31 26.90 -23.68
C VAL A 580 33.15 26.37 -25.13
N GLU A 581 34.15 26.55 -25.97
CA GLU A 581 34.13 26.10 -27.36
C GLU A 581 34.02 24.58 -27.48
N GLU A 582 34.76 23.83 -26.68
CA GLU A 582 34.65 22.36 -26.65
C GLU A 582 33.26 21.96 -26.19
N ARG A 583 32.73 22.61 -25.16
CA ARG A 583 31.42 22.33 -24.62
C ARG A 583 30.31 22.60 -25.61
N GLU A 584 30.39 23.75 -26.30
CA GLU A 584 29.43 24.09 -27.36
C GLU A 584 29.47 23.10 -28.51
N ALA A 585 30.67 22.62 -28.88
CA ALA A 585 30.82 21.60 -29.92
C ALA A 585 30.16 20.29 -29.53
N ALA A 586 30.31 19.84 -28.27
CA ALA A 586 29.63 18.65 -27.74
C ALA A 586 28.13 18.86 -27.66
N LEU A 587 27.67 20.01 -27.18
CA LEU A 587 26.26 20.37 -27.11
C LEU A 587 25.59 20.42 -28.48
N ALA A 588 26.30 20.83 -29.52
CA ALA A 588 25.81 20.82 -30.91
C ALA A 588 25.49 19.40 -31.40
N LYS A 589 26.17 18.39 -30.88
CA LYS A 589 25.85 16.97 -31.16
C LYS A 589 24.59 16.50 -30.41
N ILE A 590 24.36 17.03 -29.23
CA ILE A 590 23.25 16.64 -28.33
C ILE A 590 21.94 17.30 -28.75
N GLU A 591 22.00 18.56 -29.20
CA GLU A 591 20.82 19.38 -29.51
C GLU A 591 19.82 18.68 -30.43
N PRO A 592 20.22 18.09 -31.59
CA PRO A 592 19.30 17.39 -32.48
C PRO A 592 18.65 16.16 -31.81
N MET A 593 19.38 15.46 -30.94
CA MET A 593 18.86 14.29 -30.23
C MET A 593 17.75 14.71 -29.27
N GLN A 594 17.98 15.76 -28.48
CA GLN A 594 16.97 16.27 -27.56
C GLN A 594 15.79 16.89 -28.29
N GLN A 595 16.03 17.60 -29.36
CA GLN A 595 14.95 18.15 -30.19
C GLN A 595 14.03 17.07 -30.69
N GLY A 596 14.56 15.95 -31.18
CA GLY A 596 13.80 14.80 -31.62
C GLY A 596 13.00 14.18 -30.47
N ASP A 597 13.59 14.06 -29.29
CA ASP A 597 12.92 13.54 -28.10
C ASP A 597 11.73 14.41 -27.69
N PHE A 598 11.93 15.72 -27.68
CA PHE A 598 10.85 16.66 -27.32
C PHE A 598 9.74 16.68 -28.36
N GLU A 599 10.09 16.61 -29.65
CA GLU A 599 9.09 16.49 -30.71
C GLU A 599 8.21 15.25 -30.48
N ALA A 600 8.82 14.12 -30.16
CA ALA A 600 8.09 12.88 -29.89
C ALA A 600 7.19 12.97 -28.64
N LEU A 601 7.64 13.68 -27.60
CA LEU A 601 6.81 13.92 -26.41
C LEU A 601 5.62 14.83 -26.73
N TYR A 602 5.81 15.91 -27.46
CA TYR A 602 4.71 16.80 -27.87
C TYR A 602 3.69 16.05 -28.74
N GLU A 603 4.15 15.22 -29.66
CA GLU A 603 3.28 14.37 -30.48
C GLU A 603 2.46 13.39 -29.62
N ALA A 604 3.12 12.74 -28.66
CA ALA A 604 2.46 11.78 -27.77
C ALA A 604 1.37 12.42 -26.91
N LEU A 605 1.56 13.69 -26.52
CA LEU A 605 0.60 14.43 -25.68
C LEU A 605 -0.46 15.20 -26.47
N GLU A 606 -0.35 15.23 -27.80
CA GLU A 606 -1.32 15.89 -28.72
C GLU A 606 -1.70 17.33 -28.30
N GLY A 607 -0.71 18.13 -27.94
CA GLY A 607 -0.90 19.52 -27.55
C GLY A 607 -1.24 19.78 -26.09
N ASN A 608 -1.32 18.74 -25.25
CA ASN A 608 -1.42 18.93 -23.80
C ASN A 608 -0.12 19.51 -23.23
N PRO A 609 -0.17 20.20 -22.09
CA PRO A 609 1.02 20.84 -21.52
C PRO A 609 2.15 19.85 -21.22
N VAL A 610 3.37 20.28 -21.49
CA VAL A 610 4.58 19.52 -21.18
C VAL A 610 5.54 20.42 -20.41
N THR A 611 5.81 20.07 -19.17
CA THR A 611 6.80 20.74 -18.32
C THR A 611 8.13 20.03 -18.46
N ILE A 612 9.13 20.73 -18.98
CA ILE A 612 10.47 20.18 -19.20
C ILE A 612 11.43 20.82 -18.23
N ARG A 613 12.05 19.99 -17.40
CA ARG A 613 13.06 20.43 -16.44
C ARG A 613 14.43 20.41 -17.07
N PHE A 614 15.21 21.46 -16.87
CA PHE A 614 16.60 21.49 -17.25
C PHE A 614 17.41 20.43 -16.51
N LEU A 615 18.57 20.10 -17.06
CA LEU A 615 19.51 19.14 -16.47
C LEU A 615 19.70 19.43 -14.98
N ASP A 616 19.43 18.43 -14.14
CA ASP A 616 19.43 18.59 -12.68
C ASP A 616 20.59 17.89 -11.97
N PRO A 617 20.92 16.60 -12.25
CA PRO A 617 21.94 15.90 -11.48
C PRO A 617 23.36 16.45 -11.65
N PRO A 618 24.23 16.23 -10.65
CA PRO A 618 25.65 16.58 -10.77
C PRO A 618 26.29 15.84 -11.93
N LEU A 619 27.22 16.53 -12.63
CA LEU A 619 27.85 15.97 -13.84
C LEU A 619 28.66 14.70 -13.58
N HIS A 620 29.20 14.52 -12.37
CA HIS A 620 29.98 13.33 -12.03
C HIS A 620 29.16 12.02 -12.11
N GLU A 621 27.84 12.08 -12.07
CA GLU A 621 26.99 10.88 -12.17
C GLU A 621 27.05 10.23 -13.56
N PHE A 622 27.47 10.99 -14.58
CA PHE A 622 27.49 10.55 -15.97
C PHE A 622 28.89 10.20 -16.47
N VAL A 623 29.93 10.43 -15.66
CA VAL A 623 31.31 10.19 -16.10
C VAL A 623 31.56 8.68 -16.25
N PRO A 624 32.43 8.28 -17.21
CA PRO A 624 32.76 6.89 -17.39
C PRO A 624 33.60 6.35 -16.21
N THR A 625 33.35 5.11 -15.84
CA THR A 625 34.08 4.40 -14.77
C THR A 625 34.99 3.33 -15.35
N GLU A 626 34.63 2.77 -16.50
CA GLU A 626 35.37 1.72 -17.17
C GLU A 626 36.55 2.30 -17.97
N GLU A 627 37.72 1.64 -17.91
CA GLU A 627 38.93 2.07 -18.65
C GLU A 627 38.71 2.19 -20.16
N GLU A 628 37.96 1.28 -20.76
CA GLU A 628 37.63 1.27 -22.17
C GLU A 628 36.83 2.53 -22.56
N ASP A 629 35.85 2.91 -21.77
CA ASP A 629 35.02 4.10 -22.01
C ASP A 629 35.83 5.38 -21.81
N ILE A 630 36.72 5.41 -20.81
CA ILE A 630 37.63 6.55 -20.58
C ILE A 630 38.56 6.72 -21.75
N LYS A 631 39.07 5.63 -22.33
CA LYS A 631 39.96 5.66 -23.49
C LYS A 631 39.24 6.19 -24.74
N LYS A 632 38.02 5.71 -24.97
CA LYS A 632 37.16 6.18 -26.07
C LYS A 632 36.91 7.69 -25.98
N LEU A 633 36.63 8.18 -24.79
CA LEU A 633 36.41 9.59 -24.52
C LEU A 633 37.68 10.40 -24.73
N ALA A 634 38.80 9.92 -24.26
CA ALA A 634 40.11 10.55 -24.47
C ALA A 634 40.45 10.69 -25.95
N ASP A 635 40.26 9.64 -26.72
CA ASP A 635 40.50 9.62 -28.17
C ASP A 635 39.57 10.61 -28.88
N ALA A 636 38.29 10.66 -28.53
CA ALA A 636 37.30 11.55 -29.13
C ALA A 636 37.61 13.03 -28.88
N GLN A 637 38.24 13.37 -27.75
CA GLN A 637 38.54 14.76 -27.36
C GLN A 637 40.00 15.14 -27.64
N GLY A 638 40.83 14.21 -28.15
CA GLY A 638 42.25 14.47 -28.36
C GLY A 638 43.04 14.68 -27.05
N LYS A 639 42.61 14.04 -25.99
CA LYS A 639 43.18 14.09 -24.63
C LYS A 639 43.81 12.76 -24.26
N THR A 640 44.66 12.76 -23.25
CA THR A 640 45.20 11.51 -22.70
C THR A 640 44.20 10.91 -21.68
N VAL A 641 44.32 9.59 -21.45
CA VAL A 641 43.54 8.90 -20.42
C VAL A 641 43.74 9.57 -19.06
N ASP A 642 44.98 9.97 -18.74
CA ASP A 642 45.26 10.60 -17.45
C ASP A 642 44.62 11.99 -17.35
N GLN A 643 44.51 12.75 -18.44
CA GLN A 643 43.78 14.02 -18.46
C GLN A 643 42.29 13.82 -18.18
N ILE A 644 41.68 12.82 -18.81
CA ILE A 644 40.27 12.49 -18.56
C ILE A 644 40.02 12.02 -17.10
N LYS A 645 40.92 11.19 -16.58
CA LYS A 645 40.84 10.76 -15.17
C LYS A 645 40.96 11.93 -14.21
N ALA A 646 41.82 12.91 -14.51
CA ALA A 646 41.96 14.11 -13.70
C ALA A 646 40.70 14.97 -13.72
N ILE A 647 40.04 15.10 -14.88
CA ILE A 647 38.79 15.83 -15.02
C ILE A 647 37.69 15.12 -14.20
N ILE A 648 37.57 13.81 -14.32
CA ILE A 648 36.61 12.99 -13.55
C ILE A 648 36.83 13.18 -12.06
N ALA A 649 38.07 13.10 -11.59
CA ALA A 649 38.42 13.28 -10.17
C ALA A 649 38.06 14.70 -9.69
N SER A 650 38.18 15.72 -10.53
CA SER A 650 37.84 17.10 -10.19
C SER A 650 36.32 17.32 -10.04
N LEU A 651 35.49 16.46 -10.64
CA LEU A 651 34.06 16.55 -10.58
C LEU A 651 33.46 15.85 -9.35
N HIS A 652 34.28 15.06 -8.65
CA HIS A 652 33.83 14.34 -7.46
C HIS A 652 33.44 15.32 -6.34
N GLU A 653 32.25 15.12 -5.77
CA GLU A 653 31.73 15.93 -4.67
C GLU A 653 31.47 15.07 -3.44
N PHE A 654 31.78 15.60 -2.24
CA PHE A 654 31.53 14.92 -0.98
C PHE A 654 30.03 14.80 -0.67
N ASN A 655 29.24 15.81 -1.08
CA ASN A 655 27.80 15.83 -0.89
C ASN A 655 27.11 16.30 -2.18
N PRO A 656 26.97 15.39 -3.15
CA PRO A 656 26.46 15.74 -4.48
C PRO A 656 25.06 16.35 -4.47
N MET A 657 24.21 15.93 -3.54
CA MET A 657 22.82 16.43 -3.45
C MET A 657 22.79 17.92 -3.06
N MET A 658 23.80 18.40 -2.38
CA MET A 658 23.96 19.79 -1.95
C MET A 658 24.99 20.56 -2.79
N GLY A 659 25.47 19.97 -3.87
CA GLY A 659 26.60 20.44 -4.65
C GLY A 659 26.25 21.16 -5.94
N HIS A 660 27.08 20.94 -6.94
CA HIS A 660 27.02 21.58 -8.25
C HIS A 660 26.04 20.85 -9.16
N ARG A 661 24.77 21.18 -9.01
CA ARG A 661 23.66 20.60 -9.80
C ARG A 661 22.55 21.61 -10.03
N GLY A 662 21.55 21.25 -10.83
CA GLY A 662 20.36 22.06 -11.07
C GLY A 662 20.67 23.40 -11.71
N CYS A 663 20.06 24.46 -11.22
CA CYS A 663 20.28 25.80 -11.72
C CYS A 663 21.74 26.27 -11.59
N ARG A 664 22.48 25.69 -10.64
CA ARG A 664 23.89 26.00 -10.43
C ARG A 664 24.74 25.62 -11.66
N LEU A 665 24.37 24.51 -12.32
CA LEU A 665 24.99 24.13 -13.61
C LEU A 665 24.64 25.13 -14.69
N ALA A 666 23.39 25.59 -14.76
CA ALA A 666 22.93 26.57 -15.73
C ALA A 666 23.58 27.95 -15.53
N VAL A 667 23.94 28.30 -14.29
CA VAL A 667 24.68 29.53 -13.99
C VAL A 667 26.14 29.38 -14.36
N THR A 668 26.78 28.27 -14.02
CA THR A 668 28.20 28.01 -14.33
C THR A 668 28.42 27.77 -15.83
N TYR A 669 27.51 27.04 -16.46
CA TYR A 669 27.57 26.67 -17.87
C TYR A 669 26.30 27.09 -18.62
N PRO A 670 26.08 28.41 -18.84
CA PRO A 670 24.85 28.89 -19.48
C PRO A 670 24.59 28.33 -20.88
N GLU A 671 25.62 27.88 -21.56
CA GLU A 671 25.52 27.23 -22.87
C GLU A 671 24.69 25.95 -22.83
N ILE A 672 24.64 25.25 -21.70
CA ILE A 672 23.78 24.08 -21.51
C ILE A 672 22.29 24.50 -21.53
N ALA A 673 21.94 25.52 -20.75
CA ALA A 673 20.59 26.08 -20.73
C ALA A 673 20.18 26.61 -22.11
N LYS A 674 21.10 27.25 -22.83
CA LYS A 674 20.89 27.76 -24.18
C LYS A 674 20.57 26.62 -25.15
N MET A 675 21.33 25.54 -25.10
CA MET A 675 21.11 24.35 -25.95
C MET A 675 19.75 23.72 -25.66
N GLN A 676 19.44 23.48 -24.39
CA GLN A 676 18.17 22.87 -24.01
C GLN A 676 16.98 23.73 -24.43
N THR A 677 17.06 25.03 -24.26
CA THR A 677 16.03 25.99 -24.72
C THR A 677 15.83 25.91 -26.22
N LYS A 678 16.91 25.89 -27.00
CA LYS A 678 16.82 25.74 -28.45
C LYS A 678 16.13 24.47 -28.86
N ALA A 679 16.51 23.32 -28.24
CA ALA A 679 15.92 22.03 -28.54
C ALA A 679 14.42 22.01 -28.24
N ILE A 680 14.01 22.54 -27.07
CA ILE A 680 12.62 22.64 -26.66
C ILE A 680 11.79 23.51 -27.62
N ILE A 681 12.25 24.71 -27.90
CA ILE A 681 11.52 25.68 -28.72
C ILE A 681 11.43 25.23 -30.17
N LYS A 682 12.51 24.73 -30.75
CA LYS A 682 12.50 24.21 -32.12
C LYS A 682 11.55 23.01 -32.24
N ALA A 683 11.57 22.11 -31.28
CA ALA A 683 10.66 20.97 -31.25
C ALA A 683 9.20 21.43 -31.21
N ALA A 684 8.87 22.37 -30.34
CA ALA A 684 7.53 22.92 -30.22
C ALA A 684 7.06 23.63 -31.50
N ILE A 685 7.92 24.41 -32.12
CA ILE A 685 7.62 25.09 -33.39
C ILE A 685 7.31 24.04 -34.47
N ASN A 686 8.12 23.00 -34.59
CA ASN A 686 7.93 21.97 -35.61
C ASN A 686 6.61 21.20 -35.41
N VAL A 687 6.29 20.82 -34.18
CA VAL A 687 5.07 20.12 -33.88
C VAL A 687 3.82 20.99 -34.11
N LYS A 688 3.89 22.26 -33.71
CA LYS A 688 2.82 23.22 -33.94
C LYS A 688 2.56 23.44 -35.43
N ALA A 689 3.61 23.47 -36.24
CA ALA A 689 3.52 23.60 -37.70
C ALA A 689 2.83 22.37 -38.32
N LYS A 690 3.09 21.17 -37.80
CA LYS A 690 2.43 19.93 -38.25
C LYS A 690 0.97 19.84 -37.83
N HIS A 691 0.64 20.38 -36.65
CA HIS A 691 -0.68 20.30 -36.01
C HIS A 691 -1.15 21.70 -35.59
N PRO A 692 -1.58 22.56 -36.57
CA PRO A 692 -1.94 23.94 -36.29
C PRO A 692 -3.10 24.14 -35.31
N ASP A 693 -3.94 23.10 -35.16
CA ASP A 693 -5.07 23.08 -34.25
C ASP A 693 -4.71 22.72 -32.81
N TRP A 694 -3.47 22.22 -32.58
CA TRP A 694 -2.99 21.92 -31.22
C TRP A 694 -2.47 23.18 -30.54
N THR A 695 -2.75 23.29 -29.24
CA THR A 695 -2.12 24.30 -28.38
C THR A 695 -0.85 23.72 -27.83
N VAL A 696 0.27 23.96 -28.54
CA VAL A 696 1.59 23.52 -28.08
C VAL A 696 2.22 24.69 -27.33
N LYS A 697 2.34 24.56 -26.02
CA LYS A 697 2.93 25.60 -25.15
C LYS A 697 3.99 24.98 -24.26
N PRO A 698 5.29 25.22 -24.55
CA PRO A 698 6.36 24.75 -23.69
C PRO A 698 6.29 25.37 -22.28
N GLU A 699 6.47 24.56 -21.26
CA GLU A 699 6.65 25.00 -19.88
C GLU A 699 8.09 24.61 -19.49
N ILE A 700 8.96 25.58 -19.41
CA ILE A 700 10.39 25.37 -19.09
C ILE A 700 10.59 25.55 -17.60
N MET A 701 11.09 24.53 -16.94
CA MET A 701 11.25 24.51 -15.48
C MET A 701 12.72 24.52 -15.07
N ILE A 702 13.08 25.49 -14.26
CA ILE A 702 14.44 25.66 -13.75
C ILE A 702 14.50 25.02 -12.35
N PRO A 703 15.34 23.98 -12.17
CA PRO A 703 15.42 23.26 -10.90
C PRO A 703 16.33 23.94 -9.88
N LEU A 704 16.14 23.61 -8.61
CA LEU A 704 17.02 23.91 -7.48
C LEU A 704 17.24 25.39 -7.21
N VAL A 705 16.28 26.25 -7.58
CA VAL A 705 16.36 27.68 -7.31
C VAL A 705 16.19 27.96 -5.81
N GLY A 706 17.14 28.71 -5.24
CA GLY A 706 17.08 29.16 -3.86
C GLY A 706 17.02 30.68 -3.72
N ASP A 707 17.46 31.40 -4.75
CA ASP A 707 17.47 32.86 -4.77
C ASP A 707 16.86 33.34 -6.09
N VAL A 708 16.06 34.41 -6.02
CA VAL A 708 15.41 34.98 -7.22
C VAL A 708 16.45 35.41 -8.30
N LYS A 709 17.65 35.77 -7.89
CA LYS A 709 18.71 36.19 -8.81
C LYS A 709 19.23 35.00 -9.63
N GLU A 710 19.24 33.81 -9.10
CA GLU A 710 19.52 32.57 -9.87
C GLU A 710 18.48 32.40 -10.97
N LEU A 711 17.21 32.53 -10.63
CA LEU A 711 16.12 32.43 -11.61
C LEU A 711 16.22 33.53 -12.69
N LYS A 712 16.46 34.77 -12.29
CA LYS A 712 16.62 35.87 -13.22
C LYS A 712 17.75 35.63 -14.21
N PHE A 713 18.91 35.14 -13.74
CA PHE A 713 20.06 34.87 -14.58
C PHE A 713 19.76 33.79 -15.63
N VAL A 714 19.22 32.66 -15.19
CA VAL A 714 18.89 31.55 -16.09
C VAL A 714 17.72 31.90 -17.01
N LYS A 715 16.69 32.55 -16.48
CA LYS A 715 15.55 33.02 -17.29
C LYS A 715 15.97 33.95 -18.41
N LYS A 716 16.91 34.84 -18.17
CA LYS A 716 17.43 35.73 -19.19
C LYS A 716 18.00 34.95 -20.37
N VAL A 717 18.81 33.94 -20.12
CA VAL A 717 19.36 33.06 -21.16
C VAL A 717 18.23 32.37 -21.92
N VAL A 718 17.24 31.83 -21.19
CA VAL A 718 16.10 31.14 -21.79
C VAL A 718 15.28 32.07 -22.69
N VAL A 719 14.90 33.23 -22.20
CA VAL A 719 14.05 34.18 -22.93
C VAL A 719 14.76 34.71 -24.16
N GLU A 720 16.02 35.13 -24.06
CA GLU A 720 16.80 35.59 -25.20
C GLU A 720 16.92 34.51 -26.29
N THR A 721 17.17 33.29 -25.90
CA THR A 721 17.29 32.16 -26.83
C THR A 721 15.94 31.78 -27.43
N ALA A 722 14.91 31.66 -26.64
CA ALA A 722 13.56 31.29 -27.11
C ALA A 722 12.99 32.33 -28.05
N ASP A 723 13.09 33.62 -27.72
CA ASP A 723 12.56 34.72 -28.51
C ASP A 723 13.30 34.83 -29.85
N ALA A 724 14.60 34.60 -29.87
CA ALA A 724 15.40 34.57 -31.09
C ALA A 724 14.98 33.41 -32.01
N GLU A 725 14.76 32.23 -31.49
CA GLU A 725 14.33 31.08 -32.30
C GLU A 725 12.91 31.24 -32.83
N ILE A 726 11.99 31.77 -32.01
CA ILE A 726 10.61 32.07 -32.43
C ILE A 726 10.60 33.11 -33.55
N ALA A 727 11.36 34.18 -33.41
CA ALA A 727 11.47 35.25 -34.41
C ALA A 727 12.08 34.72 -35.72
N ALA A 728 13.14 33.92 -35.65
CA ALA A 728 13.79 33.34 -36.81
C ALA A 728 12.87 32.39 -37.59
N ALA A 729 11.96 31.69 -36.92
CA ALA A 729 10.99 30.81 -37.54
C ALA A 729 9.69 31.54 -37.99
N GLY A 730 9.52 32.80 -37.63
CA GLY A 730 8.29 33.55 -37.90
C GLY A 730 7.07 32.94 -37.23
N SER A 731 7.27 32.29 -36.09
CA SER A 731 6.22 31.57 -35.34
C SER A 731 5.52 32.48 -34.34
N ASP A 732 4.28 32.13 -34.02
CA ASP A 732 3.50 32.76 -32.94
C ASP A 732 3.52 31.93 -31.63
N LEU A 733 4.46 30.99 -31.50
CA LEU A 733 4.60 30.14 -30.32
C LEU A 733 4.75 30.96 -29.04
N THR A 734 4.00 30.60 -28.03
CA THR A 734 4.14 31.12 -26.66
C THR A 734 4.70 30.05 -25.76
N TYR A 735 5.40 30.46 -24.71
CA TYR A 735 6.00 29.55 -23.72
C TYR A 735 5.96 30.16 -22.34
N GLU A 736 6.18 29.34 -21.33
CA GLU A 736 6.29 29.76 -19.94
C GLU A 736 7.64 29.35 -19.37
N VAL A 737 8.15 30.17 -18.45
CA VAL A 737 9.33 29.84 -17.65
C VAL A 737 8.97 29.87 -16.18
N GLY A 738 9.09 28.74 -15.54
CA GLY A 738 8.80 28.59 -14.11
C GLY A 738 9.94 27.92 -13.37
N THR A 739 9.70 27.64 -12.11
CA THR A 739 10.71 27.03 -11.27
C THR A 739 10.15 25.89 -10.44
N MET A 740 11.02 24.96 -10.11
CA MET A 740 10.74 23.96 -9.09
C MET A 740 10.97 24.59 -7.72
N ILE A 741 9.99 24.48 -6.83
CA ILE A 741 10.14 24.86 -5.41
C ILE A 741 10.53 23.60 -4.66
N GLU A 742 11.80 23.45 -4.40
CA GLU A 742 12.37 22.27 -3.75
C GLU A 742 13.42 22.59 -2.70
N ILE A 743 13.78 23.85 -2.58
CA ILE A 743 14.65 24.35 -1.52
C ILE A 743 13.79 25.12 -0.52
N PRO A 744 13.89 24.85 0.79
CA PRO A 744 13.10 25.57 1.80
C PRO A 744 13.20 27.11 1.69
N ARG A 745 14.37 27.65 1.36
CA ARG A 745 14.54 29.09 1.16
C ARG A 745 13.67 29.63 0.02
N ALA A 746 13.50 28.86 -1.04
CA ALA A 746 12.63 29.24 -2.16
C ALA A 746 11.17 29.38 -1.71
N ALA A 747 10.69 28.45 -0.88
CA ALA A 747 9.34 28.52 -0.33
C ALA A 747 9.15 29.74 0.57
N LEU A 748 10.17 30.07 1.38
CA LEU A 748 10.16 31.22 2.30
C LEU A 748 10.23 32.56 1.57
N THR A 749 10.79 32.59 0.37
CA THR A 749 10.94 33.81 -0.46
C THR A 749 10.12 33.73 -1.75
N ALA A 750 9.04 32.99 -1.74
CA ALA A 750 8.22 32.73 -2.91
C ALA A 750 7.58 34.01 -3.49
N ASP A 751 7.35 35.02 -2.69
CA ASP A 751 6.91 36.36 -3.14
C ASP A 751 7.90 37.01 -4.09
N GLU A 752 9.20 36.89 -3.84
CA GLU A 752 10.23 37.39 -4.72
C GLU A 752 10.34 36.55 -6.01
N ILE A 753 10.32 35.21 -5.86
CA ILE A 753 10.46 34.28 -6.96
C ILE A 753 9.25 34.36 -7.92
N ALA A 754 8.05 34.58 -7.40
CA ALA A 754 6.84 34.69 -8.19
C ALA A 754 6.83 35.88 -9.14
N LYS A 755 7.66 36.90 -8.91
CA LYS A 755 7.80 38.02 -9.82
C LYS A 755 8.45 37.60 -11.12
N GLU A 756 9.26 36.55 -11.12
CA GLU A 756 10.00 36.03 -12.25
C GLU A 756 9.50 34.70 -12.79
N ALA A 757 8.67 33.99 -12.06
CA ALA A 757 8.17 32.68 -12.43
C ALA A 757 6.73 32.72 -12.94
N ASP A 758 6.47 32.02 -14.03
CA ASP A 758 5.12 31.83 -14.56
C ASP A 758 4.37 30.71 -13.84
N PHE A 759 5.10 29.76 -13.24
CA PHE A 759 4.53 28.66 -12.46
C PHE A 759 5.50 28.17 -11.39
N PHE A 760 4.93 27.50 -10.39
CA PHE A 760 5.67 26.74 -9.37
C PHE A 760 5.34 25.25 -9.50
N CYS A 761 6.36 24.42 -9.41
CA CYS A 761 6.19 22.99 -9.26
C CYS A 761 6.96 22.53 -8.01
N PHE A 762 6.25 21.96 -7.04
CA PHE A 762 6.89 21.48 -5.82
C PHE A 762 7.62 20.16 -6.08
N GLY A 763 8.94 20.18 -5.98
CA GLY A 763 9.80 19.00 -6.02
C GLY A 763 9.92 18.42 -4.61
N THR A 764 8.91 17.69 -4.19
CA THR A 764 8.75 17.29 -2.79
C THR A 764 9.79 16.27 -2.31
N ASN A 765 10.46 15.57 -3.20
CA ASN A 765 11.57 14.69 -2.80
C ASN A 765 12.72 15.50 -2.19
N ASP A 766 13.21 16.49 -2.91
CA ASP A 766 14.28 17.37 -2.41
C ASP A 766 13.78 18.27 -1.28
N LEU A 767 12.57 18.78 -1.38
CA LEU A 767 11.99 19.62 -0.31
C LEU A 767 11.90 18.87 1.01
N THR A 768 11.48 17.62 0.97
CA THR A 768 11.44 16.74 2.14
C THR A 768 12.84 16.48 2.69
N GLN A 769 13.78 16.14 1.82
CA GLN A 769 15.18 15.87 2.19
C GLN A 769 15.82 17.06 2.90
N MET A 770 15.65 18.25 2.36
CA MET A 770 16.24 19.46 2.93
C MET A 770 15.50 19.97 4.17
N THR A 771 14.19 19.73 4.25
CA THR A 771 13.40 20.15 5.42
C THR A 771 13.71 19.27 6.63
N TYR A 772 13.83 17.96 6.42
CA TYR A 772 14.24 17.03 7.48
C TYR A 772 15.74 17.04 7.75
N GLY A 773 16.55 17.43 6.77
CA GLY A 773 18.01 17.47 6.91
C GLY A 773 18.68 16.11 6.83
N PHE A 774 18.08 15.13 6.12
CA PHE A 774 18.72 13.86 5.85
C PHE A 774 18.55 13.42 4.39
N SER A 775 19.50 12.62 3.92
CA SER A 775 19.50 12.10 2.56
C SER A 775 18.47 10.97 2.38
N ARG A 776 17.71 11.05 1.32
CA ARG A 776 16.80 9.99 0.90
C ARG A 776 17.51 8.64 0.72
N ASP A 777 18.71 8.67 0.15
CA ASP A 777 19.50 7.47 -0.12
C ASP A 777 20.08 6.83 1.15
N ASP A 778 20.32 7.64 2.18
CA ASP A 778 20.91 7.17 3.45
C ASP A 778 19.85 6.88 4.53
N ALA A 779 18.63 7.36 4.37
CA ALA A 779 17.58 7.27 5.38
C ALA A 779 17.21 5.82 5.75
N GLY A 780 17.38 4.89 4.83
CA GLY A 780 17.12 3.46 5.07
C GLY A 780 17.93 2.88 6.23
N LYS A 781 19.04 3.49 6.59
CA LYS A 781 19.90 3.03 7.69
C LYS A 781 19.29 3.25 9.08
N PHE A 782 18.37 4.21 9.21
CA PHE A 782 17.77 4.56 10.50
C PHE A 782 16.25 4.59 10.54
N LEU A 783 15.56 4.69 9.40
CA LEU A 783 14.10 4.78 9.37
C LEU A 783 13.40 3.58 10.02
N GLY A 784 13.96 2.38 9.89
CA GLY A 784 13.42 1.21 10.56
C GLY A 784 13.36 1.38 12.08
N ALA A 785 14.43 1.89 12.68
CA ALA A 785 14.47 2.18 14.11
C ALA A 785 13.49 3.28 14.50
N TYR A 786 13.29 4.27 13.64
CA TYR A 786 12.31 5.36 13.85
C TYR A 786 10.89 4.82 13.88
N TYR A 787 10.56 3.86 13.01
CA TYR A 787 9.26 3.21 13.02
C TYR A 787 9.05 2.38 14.29
N ASP A 788 10.07 1.61 14.69
CA ASP A 788 10.02 0.78 15.89
C ASP A 788 9.86 1.63 17.17
N ALA A 789 10.53 2.78 17.20
CA ALA A 789 10.44 3.75 18.31
C ALA A 789 9.19 4.67 18.21
N LYS A 790 8.38 4.51 17.18
CA LYS A 790 7.17 5.32 16.93
C LYS A 790 7.43 6.81 16.76
N ILE A 791 8.61 7.16 16.27
CA ILE A 791 8.97 8.54 15.92
C ILE A 791 8.30 8.91 14.60
N PHE A 792 8.36 8.03 13.60
CA PHE A 792 7.63 8.17 12.34
C PHE A 792 6.64 7.02 12.18
N GLU A 793 5.45 7.35 11.69
CA GLU A 793 4.42 6.36 11.36
C GLU A 793 4.53 5.90 9.90
N SER A 794 5.13 6.70 9.04
CA SER A 794 5.30 6.40 7.61
C SER A 794 6.59 7.01 7.07
N ASP A 795 7.02 6.51 5.90
CA ASP A 795 8.16 7.05 5.17
C ASP A 795 7.79 8.45 4.62
N PRO A 796 8.50 9.51 5.02
CA PRO A 796 8.21 10.86 4.55
C PRO A 796 8.47 11.05 3.05
N PHE A 797 9.19 10.16 2.40
CA PHE A 797 9.41 10.19 0.95
C PHE A 797 8.28 9.49 0.17
N ALA A 798 7.53 8.62 0.80
CA ALA A 798 6.38 7.95 0.21
C ALA A 798 5.08 8.71 0.48
N LYS A 799 4.93 9.21 1.68
CA LYS A 799 3.76 9.97 2.14
C LYS A 799 4.19 11.36 2.58
N LEU A 800 3.59 12.39 1.99
CA LEU A 800 3.98 13.78 2.25
C LEU A 800 3.86 14.16 3.72
N ASP A 801 4.93 14.75 4.25
CA ASP A 801 4.91 15.41 5.55
C ASP A 801 4.07 16.70 5.45
N GLN A 802 2.85 16.63 5.94
CA GLN A 802 1.92 17.75 5.88
C GLN A 802 2.22 18.83 6.93
N THR A 803 2.99 18.48 7.97
CA THR A 803 3.32 19.39 9.07
C THR A 803 4.45 20.36 8.72
N GLY A 804 5.58 19.84 8.29
CA GLY A 804 6.76 20.66 7.97
C GLY A 804 6.81 21.05 6.50
N VAL A 805 6.93 20.04 5.61
CA VAL A 805 6.97 20.27 4.16
C VAL A 805 5.67 20.92 3.67
N GLY A 806 4.53 20.45 4.16
CA GLY A 806 3.23 21.00 3.83
C GLY A 806 3.08 22.48 4.22
N LYS A 807 3.65 22.88 5.35
CA LYS A 807 3.71 24.29 5.75
C LYS A 807 4.46 25.15 4.74
N LEU A 808 5.62 24.66 4.28
CA LEU A 808 6.41 25.36 3.28
C LEU A 808 5.65 25.50 1.95
N MET A 809 4.94 24.45 1.55
CA MET A 809 4.11 24.50 0.34
C MET A 809 2.99 25.54 0.47
N LYS A 810 2.30 25.59 1.59
CA LYS A 810 1.26 26.60 1.88
C LYS A 810 1.83 27.99 1.84
N MET A 811 2.98 28.20 2.47
CA MET A 811 3.66 29.49 2.49
C MET A 811 4.02 29.96 1.08
N ALA A 812 4.54 29.05 0.27
CA ALA A 812 4.91 29.38 -1.11
C ALA A 812 3.71 29.84 -1.93
N ILE A 813 2.57 29.18 -1.78
CA ILE A 813 1.32 29.55 -2.47
C ILE A 813 0.78 30.90 -1.96
N GLU A 814 0.72 31.06 -0.64
CA GLU A 814 0.23 32.29 -0.01
C GLU A 814 1.08 33.52 -0.32
N LEU A 815 2.39 33.35 -0.45
CA LEU A 815 3.30 34.41 -0.82
C LEU A 815 3.34 34.69 -2.33
N GLY A 816 3.22 33.64 -3.14
CA GLY A 816 3.39 33.74 -4.58
C GLY A 816 2.15 34.22 -5.34
N LYS A 817 0.97 33.69 -5.04
CA LYS A 817 -0.27 34.04 -5.77
C LYS A 817 -0.67 35.51 -5.69
N PRO A 818 -0.56 36.20 -4.56
CA PRO A 818 -0.86 37.63 -4.50
C PRO A 818 0.07 38.50 -5.36
N VAL A 819 1.31 38.07 -5.59
CA VAL A 819 2.30 38.76 -6.41
C VAL A 819 2.05 38.47 -7.91
N ASN A 820 1.67 37.27 -8.25
CA ASN A 820 1.38 36.83 -9.61
C ASN A 820 0.08 36.03 -9.63
N SER A 821 -1.02 36.68 -9.97
CA SER A 821 -2.35 36.06 -10.01
C SER A 821 -2.50 34.96 -11.09
N LYS A 822 -1.60 34.91 -12.06
CA LYS A 822 -1.57 33.92 -13.13
C LYS A 822 -0.71 32.69 -12.78
N LEU A 823 -0.06 32.73 -11.61
CA LEU A 823 0.80 31.66 -11.16
C LEU A 823 0.00 30.37 -11.01
N HIS A 824 0.36 29.33 -11.74
CA HIS A 824 -0.19 28.02 -11.49
C HIS A 824 0.81 27.16 -10.71
N CYS A 825 0.30 26.28 -9.88
CA CYS A 825 1.10 25.49 -8.93
C CYS A 825 0.76 24.00 -9.06
N GLY A 826 1.78 23.17 -9.07
CA GLY A 826 1.63 21.71 -9.12
C GLY A 826 2.67 21.00 -8.26
N ILE A 827 2.60 19.69 -8.23
CA ILE A 827 3.55 18.83 -7.53
C ILE A 827 4.04 17.74 -8.49
N CYS A 828 5.31 17.42 -8.43
CA CYS A 828 5.90 16.37 -9.28
C CYS A 828 6.75 15.35 -8.52
N GLY A 829 6.87 15.45 -7.20
CA GLY A 829 7.57 14.44 -6.40
C GLY A 829 6.82 13.10 -6.36
N GLU A 830 7.42 12.09 -5.75
CA GLU A 830 6.81 10.76 -5.59
C GLU A 830 5.45 10.83 -4.90
N HIS A 831 5.21 11.86 -4.11
CA HIS A 831 3.96 12.10 -3.39
C HIS A 831 2.75 12.35 -4.30
N GLY A 832 2.96 12.75 -5.55
CA GLY A 832 1.89 13.05 -6.51
C GLY A 832 0.98 11.87 -6.84
N GLY A 833 1.41 10.65 -6.56
CA GLY A 833 0.62 9.42 -6.73
C GLY A 833 0.09 8.83 -5.43
N ASP A 834 0.38 9.44 -4.28
CA ASP A 834 -0.11 8.98 -2.99
C ASP A 834 -1.46 9.62 -2.65
N PRO A 835 -2.52 8.82 -2.40
CA PRO A 835 -3.87 9.36 -2.19
C PRO A 835 -3.99 10.43 -1.09
N THR A 836 -3.33 10.22 0.04
CA THR A 836 -3.39 11.19 1.16
C THR A 836 -2.68 12.49 0.82
N SER A 837 -1.57 12.41 0.09
CA SER A 837 -0.83 13.57 -0.40
C SER A 837 -1.62 14.33 -1.46
N VAL A 838 -2.31 13.62 -2.36
CA VAL A 838 -3.19 14.22 -3.37
C VAL A 838 -4.33 14.99 -2.69
N GLU A 839 -4.94 14.44 -1.66
CA GLU A 839 -5.98 15.12 -0.90
C GLU A 839 -5.46 16.42 -0.28
N PHE A 840 -4.29 16.38 0.33
CA PHE A 840 -3.64 17.58 0.86
C PHE A 840 -3.36 18.62 -0.23
N CYS A 841 -2.89 18.20 -1.40
CA CYS A 841 -2.65 19.10 -2.54
C CYS A 841 -3.94 19.80 -2.97
N HIS A 842 -5.06 19.08 -2.98
CA HIS A 842 -6.37 19.67 -3.25
C HIS A 842 -6.72 20.73 -2.19
N GLU A 843 -6.55 20.41 -0.93
CA GLU A 843 -6.89 21.29 0.19
C GLU A 843 -6.11 22.61 0.18
N ILE A 844 -4.84 22.58 -0.22
CA ILE A 844 -4.01 23.79 -0.31
C ILE A 844 -4.15 24.53 -1.64
N GLY A 845 -4.96 24.03 -2.56
CA GLY A 845 -5.30 24.73 -3.79
C GLY A 845 -4.33 24.56 -4.94
N LEU A 846 -3.64 23.42 -5.05
CA LEU A 846 -2.81 23.12 -6.22
C LEU A 846 -3.67 22.94 -7.47
N ASP A 847 -3.15 23.33 -8.61
CA ASP A 847 -3.83 23.22 -9.90
C ASP A 847 -3.71 21.82 -10.50
N TYR A 848 -2.62 21.12 -10.22
CA TYR A 848 -2.42 19.75 -10.68
C TYR A 848 -1.50 18.96 -9.75
N VAL A 849 -1.60 17.63 -9.87
CA VAL A 849 -0.61 16.69 -9.36
C VAL A 849 0.02 15.95 -10.56
N SER A 850 1.28 15.57 -10.42
CA SER A 850 2.00 14.82 -11.46
C SER A 850 2.63 13.58 -10.85
N CYS A 851 2.47 12.44 -11.49
CA CYS A 851 2.90 11.14 -10.97
C CYS A 851 3.36 10.21 -12.09
N SER A 852 3.94 9.08 -11.73
CA SER A 852 4.32 8.07 -12.71
C SER A 852 3.11 7.57 -13.50
N PRO A 853 3.28 7.09 -14.76
CA PRO A 853 2.16 6.75 -15.64
C PRO A 853 1.12 5.81 -15.02
N PHE A 854 1.55 4.76 -14.33
CA PHE A 854 0.64 3.77 -13.74
C PHE A 854 -0.09 4.25 -12.49
N ARG A 855 0.34 5.37 -11.91
CA ARG A 855 -0.35 6.01 -10.78
C ARG A 855 -1.40 7.03 -11.21
N VAL A 856 -1.46 7.37 -12.48
CA VAL A 856 -2.42 8.36 -12.99
C VAL A 856 -3.87 8.02 -12.61
N PRO A 857 -4.37 6.78 -12.79
CA PRO A 857 -5.74 6.47 -12.35
C PRO A 857 -5.94 6.64 -10.85
N ILE A 858 -4.96 6.26 -10.04
CA ILE A 858 -4.99 6.41 -8.58
C ILE A 858 -5.12 7.89 -8.21
N ALA A 859 -4.31 8.75 -8.81
CA ALA A 859 -4.33 10.19 -8.57
C ALA A 859 -5.65 10.82 -9.02
N ARG A 860 -6.21 10.41 -10.15
CA ARG A 860 -7.50 10.89 -10.64
C ARG A 860 -8.62 10.57 -9.66
N LEU A 861 -8.66 9.35 -9.17
CA LEU A 861 -9.67 8.93 -8.20
C LEU A 861 -9.47 9.65 -6.85
N ALA A 862 -8.24 9.77 -6.37
CA ALA A 862 -7.92 10.48 -5.14
C ALA A 862 -8.28 11.97 -5.22
N ALA A 863 -8.02 12.61 -6.36
CA ALA A 863 -8.40 14.00 -6.60
C ALA A 863 -9.92 14.19 -6.60
N ALA A 864 -10.66 13.25 -7.18
CA ALA A 864 -12.12 13.26 -7.15
C ALA A 864 -12.66 13.11 -5.73
N GLN A 865 -12.12 12.18 -4.96
CA GLN A 865 -12.50 11.97 -3.57
C GLN A 865 -12.24 13.23 -2.73
N ALA A 866 -11.08 13.86 -2.92
CA ALA A 866 -10.75 15.10 -2.24
C ALA A 866 -11.74 16.23 -2.57
N ALA A 867 -12.09 16.39 -3.84
CA ALA A 867 -13.06 17.40 -4.27
C ALA A 867 -14.45 17.16 -3.67
N ILE A 868 -14.88 15.91 -3.62
CA ILE A 868 -16.19 15.53 -3.05
C ILE A 868 -16.21 15.79 -1.53
N LYS A 869 -15.18 15.40 -0.82
CA LYS A 869 -15.06 15.59 0.64
C LYS A 869 -15.00 17.06 1.07
N ASN A 870 -14.48 17.91 0.20
CA ASN A 870 -14.25 19.33 0.50
C ASN A 870 -15.28 20.27 -0.16
N LYS A 871 -16.45 19.77 -0.52
CA LYS A 871 -17.55 20.58 -1.04
C LYS A 871 -18.14 21.53 0.00
#